data_48e97bf3d688f8ffe1f972c94708d2d1
#
_entry.id   48e97bf3d688f8ffe1f972c94708d2d1
#
_cell.length_a   1.000
_cell.length_b   1.000
_cell.length_c   1.000
_cell.angle_alpha   90.00
_cell.angle_beta   90.00
_cell.angle_gamma   90.00
#
_symmetry.space_group_name_H-M   'P 1'
#
loop_
_entity.id
_entity.type
_entity.pdbx_description
1 polymer ?
#
loop_
_entity_poly.entity_id
_entity_poly.type
_entity_poly.pdbx_seq_one_letter_code
_entity_poly.pdbx_strand_id
1 'polypeptide(L)'
;MQLETLPKVGPKTINILNKLNINTIEDLLTYYPYRYNVIKLININDADEALTTYVKAKIISVPKVAYIKKNFNRLDFIAENNNIQFKVVIFNRAYLKKLLTVDREIIVVGKYQKLRNVFTASDIKFKIDEERIEPIYHLTEGLKNSFVESIMSSALDLKLTIPDYIPSYLNEKYHFITKDDAIKLIHKPKSIEDIKSSKLKLIYEELFIYMFKINYLKSVNKVNNGIKKDFDMDLVQEFLASLTFELTTDQIKTIEEILNDLKSDKRMNRLVIGDVGSGKTIVAIIATFANFLSGYSTAFMAPTEILAKQHYETIKEYFKYFDINICLLTGSLTKKKKISIYKEIENGKYDVVIGTHALLNENLKFNNLGLVITDEQHRFGVNQRNTLQNKGMNKEADVLYLSATPIPRTYALTIYGDLDLSQIKTKPNIRKEIKTKVVYEQNIKEVLMAMYEELKLNHQIFVVSPLIMQNDELDLNSVIKLKEKLDIAFNKKVRIEILHGKLKQKEKDELMKEFQSGKIKILISTTVIEVGIDVPNATMMVIFNAERFGLATLHQLRGRVGRSNLQSYCYLVTNTKNNERLKVMEESSDGFYISEMDFKQRGQGDLFGIKQSGDMSFKIANLNRDYNILMQTNKDSNEFLTSNNYKENELYTNIVKDIANLD
;
A
#
# COMPACT_ATOMS: atom_id res chain seq x y z
N MET A 1 31.95 -7.20 -13.00
CA MET A 1 33.36 -6.88 -12.59
C MET A 1 33.44 -6.72 -11.08
N GLN A 2 34.59 -7.12 -10.47
CA GLN A 2 34.77 -7.03 -9.01
C GLN A 2 35.13 -5.62 -8.55
N LEU A 3 34.61 -5.18 -7.40
CA LEU A 3 34.86 -3.84 -6.84
C LEU A 3 36.32 -3.56 -6.51
N GLU A 4 37.12 -4.60 -6.29
CA GLU A 4 38.54 -4.55 -5.97
C GLU A 4 39.42 -3.91 -7.06
N THR A 5 38.91 -3.87 -8.30
CA THR A 5 39.58 -3.22 -9.41
C THR A 5 39.55 -1.69 -9.36
N LEU A 6 38.68 -1.12 -8.50
CA LEU A 6 38.55 0.31 -8.35
C LEU A 6 39.61 0.89 -7.40
N PRO A 7 40.19 2.06 -7.73
CA PRO A 7 41.17 2.72 -6.86
C PRO A 7 40.56 3.03 -5.47
N LYS A 8 41.36 2.83 -4.40
CA LYS A 8 40.97 3.08 -3.02
C LYS A 8 39.90 2.14 -2.43
N VAL A 9 39.51 1.10 -3.14
CA VAL A 9 38.57 0.10 -2.67
C VAL A 9 39.33 -1.12 -2.15
N GLY A 10 39.43 -1.23 -0.83
CA GLY A 10 40.07 -2.38 -0.17
C GLY A 10 39.03 -3.22 0.59
N PRO A 11 39.44 -4.35 1.23
CA PRO A 11 38.52 -5.30 1.88
C PRO A 11 37.57 -4.66 2.91
N LYS A 12 38.06 -3.67 3.67
CA LYS A 12 37.20 -2.92 4.63
C LYS A 12 36.10 -2.13 3.94
N THR A 13 36.43 -1.51 2.81
CA THR A 13 35.48 -0.73 2.00
C THR A 13 34.44 -1.64 1.37
N ILE A 14 34.86 -2.79 0.85
CA ILE A 14 33.94 -3.79 0.27
C ILE A 14 32.93 -4.26 1.31
N ASN A 15 33.36 -4.57 2.53
CA ASN A 15 32.45 -4.94 3.60
C ASN A 15 31.42 -3.86 3.95
N ILE A 16 31.77 -2.58 3.76
CA ILE A 16 30.84 -1.45 3.97
C ILE A 16 29.89 -1.34 2.79
N LEU A 17 30.37 -1.49 1.55
CA LEU A 17 29.56 -1.45 0.33
C LEU A 17 28.56 -2.63 0.26
N ASN A 18 28.98 -3.81 0.70
CA ASN A 18 28.10 -4.98 0.80
C ASN A 18 26.90 -4.76 1.74
N LYS A 19 27.06 -3.93 2.81
CA LYS A 19 25.92 -3.55 3.66
C LYS A 19 24.87 -2.70 2.93
N LEU A 20 25.24 -2.09 1.81
CA LEU A 20 24.37 -1.34 0.92
C LEU A 20 23.92 -2.18 -0.29
N ASN A 21 24.14 -3.49 -0.28
CA ASN A 21 23.91 -4.41 -1.39
C ASN A 21 24.69 -4.06 -2.67
N ILE A 22 25.84 -3.42 -2.53
CA ILE A 22 26.75 -3.10 -3.64
C ILE A 22 27.87 -4.15 -3.64
N ASN A 23 27.77 -5.15 -4.52
CA ASN A 23 28.70 -6.28 -4.60
C ASN A 23 29.56 -6.24 -5.86
N THR A 24 29.09 -5.57 -6.91
CA THR A 24 29.74 -5.46 -8.22
C THR A 24 29.87 -4.00 -8.65
N ILE A 25 30.67 -3.75 -9.69
CA ILE A 25 30.73 -2.41 -10.31
C ILE A 25 29.40 -2.03 -10.96
N GLU A 26 28.66 -2.97 -11.49
CA GLU A 26 27.32 -2.75 -12.04
C GLU A 26 26.33 -2.33 -10.94
N ASP A 27 26.39 -2.96 -9.75
CA ASP A 27 25.59 -2.52 -8.60
C ASP A 27 25.96 -1.10 -8.19
N LEU A 28 27.24 -0.75 -8.22
CA LEU A 28 27.71 0.61 -7.92
C LEU A 28 27.14 1.61 -8.96
N LEU A 29 27.26 1.35 -10.25
CA LEU A 29 26.76 2.22 -11.33
C LEU A 29 25.23 2.33 -11.34
N THR A 30 24.52 1.36 -10.77
CA THR A 30 23.07 1.40 -10.60
C THR A 30 22.65 1.81 -9.19
N TYR A 31 23.56 2.28 -8.35
CA TYR A 31 23.28 2.87 -7.04
C TYR A 31 23.03 4.37 -7.18
N TYR A 32 21.79 4.74 -7.46
CA TYR A 32 21.43 6.10 -7.85
C TYR A 32 21.39 7.09 -6.68
N PRO A 33 21.75 8.38 -6.91
CA PRO A 33 21.62 9.41 -5.89
C PRO A 33 20.15 9.70 -5.59
N TYR A 34 19.80 9.87 -4.31
CA TYR A 34 18.42 10.18 -3.91
C TYR A 34 18.09 11.66 -4.01
N ARG A 35 19.09 12.54 -3.96
CA ARG A 35 18.95 14.00 -4.13
C ARG A 35 20.20 14.61 -4.71
N TYR A 36 20.11 15.90 -5.08
CA TYR A 36 21.21 16.68 -5.61
C TYR A 36 21.32 18.00 -4.85
N ASN A 37 22.55 18.45 -4.59
CA ASN A 37 22.84 19.78 -4.12
C ASN A 37 23.34 20.62 -5.29
N VAL A 38 22.60 21.67 -5.63
CA VAL A 38 23.03 22.61 -6.66
C VAL A 38 23.95 23.63 -6.00
N ILE A 39 25.24 23.58 -6.33
CA ILE A 39 26.24 24.54 -5.87
C ILE A 39 26.31 25.64 -6.92
N LYS A 40 25.55 26.70 -6.67
CA LYS A 40 25.56 27.90 -7.51
C LYS A 40 26.02 29.09 -6.67
N LEU A 41 27.05 29.77 -7.14
CA LEU A 41 27.49 31.00 -6.51
C LEU A 41 26.50 32.11 -6.82
N ILE A 42 25.95 32.73 -5.78
CA ILE A 42 24.99 33.81 -5.89
C ILE A 42 25.53 35.08 -5.21
N ASN A 43 24.98 36.23 -5.58
CA ASN A 43 25.23 37.46 -4.85
C ASN A 43 24.46 37.42 -3.52
N ILE A 44 25.03 38.05 -2.49
CA ILE A 44 24.42 38.07 -1.15
C ILE A 44 23.00 38.68 -1.17
N ASN A 45 22.74 39.65 -2.10
CA ASN A 45 21.42 40.26 -2.24
C ASN A 45 20.34 39.28 -2.72
N ASP A 46 20.74 38.27 -3.50
CA ASP A 46 19.86 37.30 -4.12
C ASP A 46 19.65 36.08 -3.23
N ALA A 47 20.28 36.09 -2.04
CA ALA A 47 20.19 34.99 -1.07
C ALA A 47 18.76 34.85 -0.48
N ASP A 48 18.18 33.68 -0.60
CA ASP A 48 16.91 33.33 0.06
C ASP A 48 17.20 32.91 1.52
N GLU A 49 16.46 33.50 2.47
CA GLU A 49 16.62 33.19 3.90
C GLU A 49 16.24 31.73 4.26
N ALA A 50 15.37 31.11 3.50
CA ALA A 50 14.93 29.74 3.71
C ALA A 50 15.94 28.69 3.19
N LEU A 51 16.69 29.03 2.14
CA LEU A 51 17.56 28.11 1.43
C LEU A 51 19.02 28.20 1.88
N THR A 52 19.76 27.10 1.75
CA THR A 52 21.23 27.10 1.90
C THR A 52 21.85 27.67 0.62
N THR A 53 22.60 28.76 0.76
CA THR A 53 23.20 29.49 -0.36
C THR A 53 24.72 29.42 -0.31
N TYR A 54 25.36 29.63 -1.47
CA TYR A 54 26.80 29.66 -1.65
C TYR A 54 27.19 31.07 -2.12
N VAL A 55 27.88 31.80 -1.24
CA VAL A 55 28.29 33.18 -1.52
C VAL A 55 29.81 33.29 -1.54
N LYS A 56 30.39 33.73 -2.67
CA LYS A 56 31.81 34.08 -2.75
C LYS A 56 32.03 35.41 -2.02
N ALA A 57 32.92 35.46 -1.04
CA ALA A 57 33.13 36.64 -0.25
C ALA A 57 34.59 36.81 0.13
N LYS A 58 35.02 38.06 0.29
CA LYS A 58 36.34 38.43 0.77
C LYS A 58 36.29 38.73 2.25
N ILE A 59 37.22 38.19 3.02
CA ILE A 59 37.32 38.45 4.47
C ILE A 59 37.86 39.83 4.71
N ILE A 60 37.15 40.69 5.45
CA ILE A 60 37.55 42.07 5.73
C ILE A 60 37.87 42.33 7.21
N SER A 61 37.65 41.36 8.10
CA SER A 61 37.99 41.48 9.53
C SER A 61 38.71 40.25 10.05
N VAL A 62 39.55 40.46 11.08
CA VAL A 62 40.24 39.35 11.75
C VAL A 62 39.22 38.44 12.46
N PRO A 63 39.23 37.11 12.17
CA PRO A 63 38.29 36.17 12.80
C PRO A 63 38.49 36.04 14.31
N LYS A 64 37.34 36.12 15.04
CA LYS A 64 37.30 36.02 16.48
C LYS A 64 36.62 34.72 16.91
N VAL A 65 37.21 34.00 17.85
CA VAL A 65 36.58 32.77 18.41
C VAL A 65 36.09 33.10 19.80
N ALA A 66 34.84 32.79 20.06
CA ALA A 66 34.21 32.81 21.38
C ALA A 66 33.87 31.38 21.83
N TYR A 67 34.37 30.97 22.98
CA TYR A 67 34.03 29.69 23.62
C TYR A 67 32.84 29.93 24.54
N ILE A 68 31.64 29.39 24.16
CA ILE A 68 30.38 29.63 24.88
C ILE A 68 30.18 28.59 25.99
N LYS A 69 30.47 27.30 25.69
CA LYS A 69 30.41 26.18 26.64
C LYS A 69 31.49 25.16 26.29
N LYS A 70 31.73 24.17 27.20
CA LYS A 70 32.60 23.02 26.90
C LYS A 70 32.07 22.33 25.62
N ASN A 71 32.90 22.24 24.60
CA ASN A 71 32.58 21.71 23.24
C ASN A 71 31.62 22.57 22.39
N PHE A 72 31.36 23.83 22.74
CA PHE A 72 30.57 24.73 21.91
C PHE A 72 31.28 26.07 21.73
N ASN A 73 31.77 26.31 20.51
CA ASN A 73 32.46 27.53 20.15
C ASN A 73 31.80 28.20 18.95
N ARG A 74 31.98 29.51 18.85
CA ARG A 74 31.51 30.35 17.77
C ARG A 74 32.67 31.13 17.18
N LEU A 75 32.82 31.10 15.88
CA LEU A 75 33.79 31.89 15.14
C LEU A 75 33.04 32.92 14.34
N ASP A 76 33.39 34.19 14.53
CA ASP A 76 32.76 35.35 13.90
C ASP A 76 33.82 36.15 13.09
N PHE A 77 33.45 36.62 11.94
CA PHE A 77 34.19 37.59 11.11
C PHE A 77 33.27 38.37 10.18
N ILE A 78 33.77 39.45 9.61
CA ILE A 78 33.05 40.21 8.59
C ILE A 78 33.63 39.85 7.21
N ALA A 79 32.74 39.58 6.27
CA ALA A 79 33.06 39.31 4.90
C ALA A 79 32.34 40.30 3.97
N GLU A 80 32.82 40.45 2.74
CA GLU A 80 32.26 41.33 1.74
C GLU A 80 32.01 40.58 0.44
N ASN A 81 30.83 40.79 -0.16
CA ASN A 81 30.47 40.35 -1.49
C ASN A 81 29.84 41.54 -2.25
N ASN A 82 30.38 41.92 -3.37
CA ASN A 82 29.90 43.04 -4.23
C ASN A 82 29.60 44.30 -3.40
N ASN A 83 30.59 44.78 -2.63
CA ASN A 83 30.53 45.96 -1.76
C ASN A 83 29.50 45.89 -0.62
N ILE A 84 28.94 44.73 -0.36
CA ILE A 84 28.05 44.49 0.77
C ILE A 84 28.80 43.73 1.84
N GLN A 85 28.93 44.38 2.99
CA GLN A 85 29.55 43.78 4.18
C GLN A 85 28.51 43.07 5.01
N PHE A 86 28.79 41.84 5.44
CA PHE A 86 27.93 41.05 6.29
C PHE A 86 28.73 40.26 7.32
N LYS A 87 28.10 39.98 8.46
CA LYS A 87 28.71 39.19 9.49
C LYS A 87 28.54 37.70 9.23
N VAL A 88 29.64 36.95 9.19
CA VAL A 88 29.64 35.50 9.11
C VAL A 88 29.80 34.90 10.52
N VAL A 89 28.92 33.96 10.86
CA VAL A 89 28.93 33.19 12.11
C VAL A 89 28.95 31.70 11.78
N ILE A 90 29.94 30.98 12.33
CA ILE A 90 30.02 29.53 12.18
C ILE A 90 30.30 28.89 13.55
N PHE A 91 29.59 27.78 13.84
CA PHE A 91 29.68 27.09 15.09
C PHE A 91 30.58 25.85 15.02
N ASN A 92 31.26 25.53 16.12
CA ASN A 92 32.10 24.33 16.32
C ASN A 92 33.19 24.11 15.26
N ARG A 93 33.69 25.23 14.68
CA ARG A 93 34.75 25.23 13.66
C ARG A 93 35.90 26.16 14.02
N ALA A 94 36.26 26.25 15.28
CA ALA A 94 37.35 27.13 15.76
C ALA A 94 38.70 26.91 15.05
N TYR A 95 38.97 25.69 14.59
CA TYR A 95 40.17 25.35 13.82
C TYR A 95 40.32 26.13 12.51
N LEU A 96 39.22 26.60 11.93
CA LEU A 96 39.25 27.42 10.72
C LEU A 96 39.89 28.79 10.92
N LYS A 97 39.99 29.28 12.18
CA LYS A 97 40.62 30.57 12.51
C LYS A 97 42.01 30.73 11.87
N LYS A 98 42.81 29.68 11.88
CA LYS A 98 44.16 29.68 11.29
C LYS A 98 44.18 29.79 9.78
N LEU A 99 43.11 29.42 9.11
CA LEU A 99 42.97 29.40 7.66
C LEU A 99 42.27 30.65 7.12
N LEU A 100 41.57 31.39 7.96
CA LEU A 100 40.80 32.58 7.59
C LEU A 100 41.64 33.84 7.85
N THR A 101 42.34 34.32 6.82
CA THR A 101 43.13 35.56 6.91
C THR A 101 42.39 36.71 6.24
N VAL A 102 42.61 37.94 6.67
CA VAL A 102 42.08 39.14 6.01
C VAL A 102 42.54 39.15 4.56
N ASP A 103 41.70 39.68 3.66
CA ASP A 103 41.84 39.73 2.20
C ASP A 103 41.73 38.39 1.48
N ARG A 104 41.58 37.29 2.19
CA ARG A 104 41.36 35.98 1.57
C ARG A 104 39.96 35.83 1.01
N GLU A 105 39.86 35.37 -0.24
CA GLU A 105 38.59 34.94 -0.84
C GLU A 105 38.18 33.56 -0.30
N ILE A 106 36.93 33.46 0.06
CA ILE A 106 36.29 32.23 0.56
C ILE A 106 34.89 32.08 -0.02
N ILE A 107 34.33 30.90 0.08
CA ILE A 107 32.91 30.65 -0.19
C ILE A 107 32.24 30.27 1.11
N VAL A 108 31.28 31.11 1.48
CA VAL A 108 30.46 30.88 2.68
C VAL A 108 29.23 30.11 2.28
N VAL A 109 28.98 28.98 2.94
CA VAL A 109 27.85 28.08 2.71
C VAL A 109 26.91 28.14 3.90
N GLY A 110 25.64 28.50 3.70
CA GLY A 110 24.71 28.61 4.81
C GLY A 110 23.47 29.44 4.49
N LYS A 111 22.90 30.04 5.52
CA LYS A 111 21.68 30.87 5.42
C LYS A 111 21.99 32.31 5.77
N TYR A 112 21.47 33.21 4.96
CA TYR A 112 21.63 34.66 5.18
C TYR A 112 20.35 35.28 5.72
N GLN A 113 20.43 35.93 6.87
CA GLN A 113 19.34 36.70 7.48
C GLN A 113 19.47 38.16 7.10
N LYS A 114 18.76 38.62 6.08
CA LYS A 114 18.84 40.01 5.56
C LYS A 114 18.60 41.06 6.63
N LEU A 115 17.56 40.91 7.45
CA LEU A 115 17.19 41.86 8.50
C LEU A 115 18.28 42.07 9.58
N ARG A 116 19.07 41.03 9.83
CA ARG A 116 20.15 41.07 10.86
C ARG A 116 21.53 41.27 10.23
N ASN A 117 21.62 41.23 8.95
CA ASN A 117 22.86 41.24 8.18
C ASN A 117 23.87 40.19 8.66
N VAL A 118 23.35 38.95 8.94
CA VAL A 118 24.14 37.84 9.48
C VAL A 118 24.01 36.64 8.58
N PHE A 119 25.14 36.09 8.17
CA PHE A 119 25.23 34.82 7.47
C PHE A 119 25.62 33.71 8.44
N THR A 120 24.68 32.83 8.75
CA THR A 120 24.95 31.65 9.57
C THR A 120 25.52 30.54 8.69
N ALA A 121 26.83 30.37 8.74
CA ALA A 121 27.53 29.40 7.91
C ALA A 121 27.46 27.99 8.50
N SER A 122 27.15 27.02 7.68
CA SER A 122 27.29 25.60 7.96
C SER A 122 28.66 25.07 7.55
N ASP A 123 29.27 25.68 6.52
CA ASP A 123 30.62 25.34 6.05
C ASP A 123 31.31 26.55 5.38
N ILE A 124 32.64 26.49 5.27
CA ILE A 124 33.47 27.45 4.54
C ILE A 124 34.37 26.66 3.58
N LYS A 125 34.28 26.98 2.29
CA LYS A 125 35.13 26.37 1.25
C LYS A 125 36.13 27.36 0.77
N PHE A 126 37.37 26.92 0.51
CA PHE A 126 38.49 27.78 0.08
C PHE A 126 38.70 27.76 -1.44
N LYS A 127 38.06 26.83 -2.13
CA LYS A 127 38.07 26.69 -3.57
C LYS A 127 36.74 26.08 -4.04
N ILE A 128 36.11 26.70 -5.01
CA ILE A 128 35.14 26.09 -5.89
C ILE A 128 35.55 26.47 -7.26
N ASP A 129 35.94 25.49 -8.07
CA ASP A 129 36.47 25.78 -9.39
C ASP A 129 35.33 26.05 -10.40
N GLU A 130 34.09 25.61 -10.16
CA GLU A 130 32.92 25.81 -11.05
C GLU A 130 31.59 25.56 -10.30
N GLU A 131 30.50 26.15 -10.85
CA GLU A 131 29.14 25.79 -10.47
C GLU A 131 28.93 24.31 -10.80
N ARG A 132 28.53 23.49 -9.81
CA ARG A 132 28.34 22.08 -10.03
C ARG A 132 27.12 21.53 -9.29
N ILE A 133 26.59 20.44 -9.78
CA ILE A 133 25.53 19.70 -9.14
C ILE A 133 26.17 18.47 -8.49
N GLU A 134 26.11 18.40 -7.14
CA GLU A 134 26.65 17.28 -6.37
C GLU A 134 25.55 16.23 -6.13
N PRO A 135 25.73 14.98 -6.59
CA PRO A 135 24.83 13.88 -6.25
C PRO A 135 25.02 13.48 -4.78
N ILE A 136 23.91 13.21 -4.08
CA ILE A 136 23.91 12.74 -2.69
C ILE A 136 23.35 11.34 -2.64
N TYR A 137 24.14 10.41 -2.08
CA TYR A 137 23.84 9.00 -1.98
C TYR A 137 23.37 8.63 -0.57
N HIS A 138 22.59 7.57 -0.43
CA HIS A 138 22.36 6.96 0.86
C HIS A 138 23.67 6.38 1.40
N LEU A 139 23.97 6.67 2.66
CA LEU A 139 25.23 6.31 3.29
C LEU A 139 24.98 5.41 4.48
N THR A 140 26.00 4.60 4.80
CA THR A 140 26.08 3.84 6.05
C THR A 140 27.25 4.33 6.88
N GLU A 141 27.31 3.90 8.15
CA GLU A 141 28.40 4.29 9.06
C GLU A 141 29.78 3.94 8.48
N GLY A 142 30.68 4.91 8.52
CA GLY A 142 32.03 4.78 7.96
C GLY A 142 32.16 5.17 6.47
N LEU A 143 31.09 5.53 5.76
CA LEU A 143 31.12 5.95 4.37
C LEU A 143 30.82 7.44 4.23
N LYS A 144 31.63 8.16 3.41
CA LYS A 144 31.44 9.59 3.10
C LYS A 144 30.94 9.75 1.67
N ASN A 145 30.08 10.74 1.42
CA ASN A 145 29.55 11.02 0.08
C ASN A 145 30.67 11.30 -0.95
N SER A 146 31.67 12.11 -0.55
CA SER A 146 32.82 12.41 -1.43
C SER A 146 33.64 11.17 -1.82
N PHE A 147 33.67 10.15 -0.97
CA PHE A 147 34.31 8.88 -1.27
C PHE A 147 33.48 8.09 -2.31
N VAL A 148 32.14 8.03 -2.11
CA VAL A 148 31.24 7.38 -3.07
C VAL A 148 31.32 8.07 -4.44
N GLU A 149 31.33 9.41 -4.48
CA GLU A 149 31.55 10.16 -5.73
C GLU A 149 32.88 9.81 -6.39
N SER A 150 33.96 9.66 -5.62
CA SER A 150 35.27 9.31 -6.15
C SER A 150 35.30 7.93 -6.79
N ILE A 151 34.76 6.89 -6.10
CA ILE A 151 34.73 5.53 -6.65
C ILE A 151 33.75 5.42 -7.82
N MET A 152 32.63 6.15 -7.78
CA MET A 152 31.67 6.26 -8.89
C MET A 152 32.33 6.87 -10.12
N SER A 153 33.11 7.95 -9.94
CA SER A 153 33.87 8.53 -11.04
C SER A 153 34.81 7.51 -11.68
N SER A 154 35.57 6.76 -10.86
CA SER A 154 36.47 5.73 -11.36
C SER A 154 35.73 4.59 -12.06
N ALA A 155 34.54 4.20 -11.57
CA ALA A 155 33.71 3.19 -12.22
C ALA A 155 33.18 3.64 -13.59
N LEU A 156 32.77 4.91 -13.73
CA LEU A 156 32.32 5.47 -15.00
C LEU A 156 33.47 5.56 -16.05
N ASP A 157 34.70 5.77 -15.58
CA ASP A 157 35.88 5.85 -16.46
C ASP A 157 36.23 4.48 -17.08
N LEU A 158 35.76 3.37 -16.50
CA LEU A 158 35.93 2.03 -17.07
C LEU A 158 35.09 1.77 -18.33
N LYS A 159 34.14 2.67 -18.65
CA LYS A 159 33.25 2.59 -19.82
C LYS A 159 32.57 1.22 -19.98
N LEU A 160 32.09 0.65 -18.89
CA LEU A 160 31.33 -0.60 -18.90
C LEU A 160 29.98 -0.37 -19.59
N THR A 161 29.68 -1.19 -20.59
CA THR A 161 28.36 -1.18 -21.23
C THR A 161 27.36 -1.91 -20.34
N ILE A 162 26.34 -1.19 -19.87
CA ILE A 162 25.24 -1.78 -19.11
C ILE A 162 24.09 -2.04 -20.08
N PRO A 163 23.49 -3.25 -20.06
CA PRO A 163 22.40 -3.60 -20.96
C PRO A 163 21.24 -2.62 -20.89
N ASP A 164 20.76 -2.17 -22.04
CA ASP A 164 19.53 -1.38 -22.16
C ASP A 164 18.35 -2.33 -22.40
N TYR A 165 17.45 -2.40 -21.44
CA TYR A 165 16.27 -3.25 -21.53
C TYR A 165 15.11 -2.60 -22.30
N ILE A 166 15.20 -1.32 -22.68
CA ILE A 166 14.15 -0.69 -23.49
C ILE A 166 14.36 -1.07 -24.96
N PRO A 167 13.35 -1.67 -25.64
CA PRO A 167 13.41 -1.93 -27.07
C PRO A 167 13.74 -0.69 -27.88
N SER A 168 14.54 -0.81 -28.96
CA SER A 168 15.01 0.32 -29.77
C SER A 168 13.89 1.23 -30.28
N TYR A 169 12.77 0.64 -30.74
CA TYR A 169 11.63 1.41 -31.23
C TYR A 169 10.96 2.27 -30.13
N LEU A 170 11.03 1.85 -28.84
CA LEU A 170 10.54 2.65 -27.73
C LEU A 170 11.52 3.77 -27.35
N ASN A 171 12.84 3.51 -27.46
CA ASN A 171 13.84 4.54 -27.29
C ASN A 171 13.64 5.66 -28.32
N GLU A 172 13.37 5.31 -29.57
CA GLU A 172 13.07 6.27 -30.65
C GLU A 172 11.74 7.00 -30.41
N LYS A 173 10.66 6.25 -30.10
CA LYS A 173 9.32 6.78 -29.84
C LYS A 173 9.31 7.87 -28.77
N TYR A 174 10.06 7.67 -27.68
CA TYR A 174 10.10 8.59 -26.54
C TYR A 174 11.32 9.51 -26.54
N HIS A 175 12.17 9.44 -27.54
CA HIS A 175 13.41 10.24 -27.66
C HIS A 175 14.29 10.11 -26.42
N PHE A 176 14.44 8.89 -25.89
CA PHE A 176 15.29 8.65 -24.74
C PHE A 176 16.77 8.77 -25.10
N ILE A 177 17.54 9.31 -24.15
CA ILE A 177 19.00 9.23 -24.22
C ILE A 177 19.47 7.78 -24.08
N THR A 178 20.71 7.50 -24.48
CA THR A 178 21.28 6.16 -24.35
C THR A 178 21.38 5.75 -22.87
N LYS A 179 21.41 4.44 -22.59
CA LYS A 179 21.57 3.93 -21.23
C LYS A 179 22.87 4.41 -20.58
N ASP A 180 23.96 4.39 -21.34
CA ASP A 180 25.28 4.81 -20.88
C ASP A 180 25.30 6.31 -20.55
N ASP A 181 24.68 7.16 -21.39
CA ASP A 181 24.52 8.57 -21.09
C ASP A 181 23.64 8.80 -19.86
N ALA A 182 22.53 8.07 -19.72
CA ALA A 182 21.66 8.18 -18.56
C ALA A 182 22.41 7.87 -17.26
N ILE A 183 23.21 6.80 -17.24
CA ILE A 183 24.03 6.44 -16.07
C ILE A 183 25.10 7.48 -15.81
N LYS A 184 25.78 8.00 -16.84
CA LYS A 184 26.79 9.03 -16.69
C LYS A 184 26.19 10.33 -16.14
N LEU A 185 25.09 10.78 -16.73
CA LEU A 185 24.46 12.05 -16.37
C LEU A 185 23.75 12.00 -15.01
N ILE A 186 23.21 10.85 -14.57
CA ILE A 186 22.61 10.71 -13.25
C ILE A 186 23.64 10.87 -12.12
N HIS A 187 24.90 10.45 -12.36
CA HIS A 187 26.00 10.53 -11.39
C HIS A 187 26.88 11.79 -11.55
N LYS A 188 26.97 12.36 -12.76
CA LYS A 188 27.74 13.57 -13.06
C LYS A 188 26.90 14.54 -13.89
N PRO A 189 25.78 15.06 -13.36
CA PRO A 189 24.95 16.01 -14.11
C PRO A 189 25.63 17.36 -14.24
N LYS A 190 25.46 17.98 -15.39
CA LYS A 190 25.93 19.35 -15.67
C LYS A 190 24.77 20.34 -15.53
N SER A 191 23.53 19.88 -15.73
CA SER A 191 22.33 20.70 -15.71
C SER A 191 21.18 19.97 -14.98
N ILE A 192 20.11 20.69 -14.67
CA ILE A 192 18.87 20.10 -14.13
C ILE A 192 18.18 19.24 -15.19
N GLU A 193 18.32 19.62 -16.47
CA GLU A 193 17.80 18.85 -17.61
C GLU A 193 18.46 17.48 -17.73
N ASP A 194 19.76 17.36 -17.46
CA ASP A 194 20.47 16.09 -17.44
C ASP A 194 19.88 15.15 -16.39
N ILE A 195 19.56 15.69 -15.20
CA ILE A 195 18.93 14.92 -14.14
C ILE A 195 17.53 14.43 -14.54
N LYS A 196 16.73 15.30 -15.17
CA LYS A 196 15.37 14.95 -15.60
C LYS A 196 15.38 13.88 -16.69
N SER A 197 16.18 14.05 -17.73
CA SER A 197 16.27 13.09 -18.84
C SER A 197 16.81 11.74 -18.40
N SER A 198 17.85 11.73 -17.56
CA SER A 198 18.41 10.49 -16.99
C SER A 198 17.40 9.77 -16.11
N LYS A 199 16.73 10.51 -15.20
CA LYS A 199 15.68 9.92 -14.34
C LYS A 199 14.54 9.35 -15.16
N LEU A 200 14.07 10.07 -16.18
CA LEU A 200 12.98 9.60 -17.02
C LEU A 200 13.32 8.28 -17.70
N LYS A 201 14.50 8.18 -18.33
CA LYS A 201 15.01 6.96 -18.98
C LYS A 201 15.08 5.79 -17.99
N LEU A 202 15.73 6.00 -16.84
CA LEU A 202 15.98 4.93 -15.86
C LEU A 202 14.70 4.48 -15.14
N ILE A 203 13.80 5.41 -14.81
CA ILE A 203 12.49 5.10 -14.23
C ILE A 203 11.63 4.31 -15.22
N TYR A 204 11.60 4.77 -16.50
CA TYR A 204 10.84 4.08 -17.52
C TYR A 204 11.33 2.64 -17.71
N GLU A 205 12.64 2.43 -17.78
CA GLU A 205 13.23 1.11 -17.93
C GLU A 205 12.91 0.17 -16.76
N GLU A 206 13.07 0.66 -15.54
CA GLU A 206 12.79 -0.13 -14.34
C GLU A 206 11.31 -0.55 -14.29
N LEU A 207 10.40 0.37 -14.57
CA LEU A 207 8.97 0.11 -14.63
C LEU A 207 8.58 -0.76 -15.84
N PHE A 208 9.24 -0.63 -16.98
CA PHE A 208 8.99 -1.45 -18.16
C PHE A 208 9.35 -2.93 -17.90
N ILE A 209 10.54 -3.20 -17.34
CA ILE A 209 10.94 -4.55 -16.95
C ILE A 209 9.94 -5.14 -15.95
N TYR A 210 9.54 -4.35 -14.96
CA TYR A 210 8.57 -4.75 -13.94
C TYR A 210 7.23 -5.12 -14.58
N MET A 211 6.67 -4.26 -15.42
CA MET A 211 5.40 -4.52 -16.10
C MET A 211 5.49 -5.66 -17.12
N PHE A 212 6.64 -5.83 -17.79
CA PHE A 212 6.87 -6.97 -18.66
C PHE A 212 6.80 -8.29 -17.88
N LYS A 213 7.46 -8.38 -16.73
CA LYS A 213 7.38 -9.58 -15.87
C LYS A 213 5.94 -9.90 -15.47
N ILE A 214 5.19 -8.91 -15.00
CA ILE A 214 3.79 -9.06 -14.61
C ILE A 214 2.92 -9.52 -15.79
N ASN A 215 3.04 -8.85 -16.93
CA ASN A 215 2.23 -9.16 -18.10
C ASN A 215 2.60 -10.53 -18.70
N TYR A 216 3.87 -10.93 -18.60
CA TYR A 216 4.32 -12.27 -18.99
C TYR A 216 3.70 -13.35 -18.11
N LEU A 217 3.79 -13.22 -16.77
CA LEU A 217 3.13 -14.13 -15.82
C LEU A 217 1.63 -14.23 -16.10
N LYS A 218 0.98 -13.10 -16.34
CA LYS A 218 -0.43 -13.07 -16.72
C LYS A 218 -0.73 -13.80 -18.03
N SER A 219 0.16 -13.70 -19.01
CA SER A 219 0.00 -14.41 -20.30
C SER A 219 0.18 -15.92 -20.18
N VAL A 220 1.11 -16.36 -19.33
CA VAL A 220 1.35 -17.77 -19.05
C VAL A 220 0.20 -18.36 -18.24
N ASN A 221 -0.28 -17.67 -17.23
CA ASN A 221 -1.41 -18.13 -16.41
C ASN A 221 -2.76 -18.11 -17.18
N LYS A 222 -2.87 -17.37 -18.28
CA LYS A 222 -4.03 -17.37 -19.17
C LYS A 222 -4.05 -18.55 -20.17
N VAL A 223 -3.07 -19.46 -20.13
CA VAL A 223 -3.04 -20.60 -21.05
C VAL A 223 -4.15 -21.61 -20.74
N ASN A 224 -5.21 -21.53 -21.53
CA ASN A 224 -6.09 -22.57 -22.11
C ASN A 224 -6.56 -23.78 -21.28
N ASN A 225 -6.70 -23.69 -19.95
CA ASN A 225 -7.29 -24.76 -19.13
C ASN A 225 -8.61 -24.34 -18.47
N GLY A 226 -9.25 -23.25 -18.93
CA GLY A 226 -10.53 -22.82 -18.41
C GLY A 226 -11.66 -23.81 -18.76
N ILE A 227 -12.66 -23.82 -17.91
CA ILE A 227 -13.91 -24.56 -18.15
C ILE A 227 -14.86 -23.58 -18.84
N LYS A 228 -15.00 -23.70 -20.16
CA LYS A 228 -16.03 -22.94 -20.87
C LYS A 228 -17.41 -23.34 -20.34
N LYS A 229 -18.14 -22.37 -19.80
CA LYS A 229 -19.47 -22.58 -19.23
C LYS A 229 -20.54 -22.20 -20.25
N ASP A 230 -21.51 -23.07 -20.38
CA ASP A 230 -22.68 -22.84 -21.21
C ASP A 230 -23.90 -22.72 -20.32
N PHE A 231 -24.46 -21.53 -20.24
CA PHE A 231 -25.64 -21.22 -19.43
C PHE A 231 -26.60 -20.29 -20.20
N ASP A 232 -27.88 -20.48 -19.92
CA ASP A 232 -28.95 -19.71 -20.51
C ASP A 232 -28.94 -18.27 -19.93
N MET A 233 -28.80 -17.29 -20.80
CA MET A 233 -28.81 -15.87 -20.41
C MET A 233 -30.19 -15.40 -20.01
N ASP A 234 -31.24 -15.97 -20.53
CA ASP A 234 -32.63 -15.58 -20.21
C ASP A 234 -32.92 -15.94 -18.74
N LEU A 235 -32.48 -17.10 -18.27
CA LEU A 235 -32.58 -17.48 -16.85
C LEU A 235 -31.74 -16.56 -15.93
N VAL A 236 -30.57 -16.11 -16.37
CA VAL A 236 -29.78 -15.12 -15.65
C VAL A 236 -30.53 -13.79 -15.60
N GLN A 237 -31.16 -13.35 -16.69
CA GLN A 237 -31.97 -12.11 -16.73
C GLN A 237 -33.20 -12.20 -15.82
N GLU A 238 -33.90 -13.34 -15.82
CA GLU A 238 -35.00 -13.60 -14.88
C GLU A 238 -34.56 -13.51 -13.44
N PHE A 239 -33.40 -14.09 -13.09
CA PHE A 239 -32.84 -13.96 -11.76
C PHE A 239 -32.52 -12.48 -11.40
N LEU A 240 -31.91 -11.73 -12.33
CA LEU A 240 -31.65 -10.30 -12.14
C LEU A 240 -32.94 -9.51 -11.94
N ALA A 241 -33.98 -9.80 -12.70
CA ALA A 241 -35.29 -9.15 -12.58
C ALA A 241 -36.04 -9.50 -11.28
N SER A 242 -35.72 -10.63 -10.64
CA SER A 242 -36.28 -11.03 -9.34
C SER A 242 -35.70 -10.28 -8.15
N LEU A 243 -34.63 -9.51 -8.35
CA LEU A 243 -34.00 -8.72 -7.28
C LEU A 243 -34.94 -7.57 -6.85
N THR A 244 -35.03 -7.36 -5.54
CA THR A 244 -35.90 -6.34 -4.92
C THR A 244 -35.30 -4.91 -4.96
N PHE A 245 -34.18 -4.74 -5.62
CA PHE A 245 -33.44 -3.47 -5.76
C PHE A 245 -32.76 -3.39 -7.13
N GLU A 246 -32.48 -2.17 -7.56
CA GLU A 246 -31.76 -1.93 -8.80
C GLU A 246 -30.23 -2.06 -8.59
N LEU A 247 -29.58 -2.69 -9.57
CA LEU A 247 -28.12 -2.78 -9.61
C LEU A 247 -27.50 -1.46 -10.08
N THR A 248 -26.38 -1.07 -9.50
CA THR A 248 -25.62 0.09 -9.98
C THR A 248 -24.92 -0.20 -11.31
N THR A 249 -24.59 0.86 -12.06
CA THR A 249 -23.89 0.74 -13.34
C THR A 249 -22.57 -0.03 -13.23
N ASP A 250 -21.81 0.16 -12.15
CA ASP A 250 -20.56 -0.56 -11.92
C ASP A 250 -20.80 -2.04 -11.59
N GLN A 251 -21.88 -2.36 -10.87
CA GLN A 251 -22.27 -3.75 -10.60
C GLN A 251 -22.66 -4.46 -11.89
N ILE A 252 -23.49 -3.83 -12.74
CA ILE A 252 -23.90 -4.40 -14.05
C ILE A 252 -22.66 -4.67 -14.89
N LYS A 253 -21.79 -3.69 -15.06
CA LYS A 253 -20.54 -3.84 -15.81
C LYS A 253 -19.68 -4.98 -15.26
N THR A 254 -19.52 -5.07 -13.93
CA THR A 254 -18.72 -6.13 -13.30
C THR A 254 -19.33 -7.51 -13.52
N ILE A 255 -20.66 -7.62 -13.49
CA ILE A 255 -21.40 -8.86 -13.78
C ILE A 255 -21.16 -9.27 -15.24
N GLU A 256 -21.29 -8.35 -16.19
CA GLU A 256 -21.03 -8.60 -17.61
C GLU A 256 -19.60 -9.10 -17.85
N GLU A 257 -18.61 -8.47 -17.23
CA GLU A 257 -17.21 -8.89 -17.29
C GLU A 257 -17.03 -10.33 -16.76
N ILE A 258 -17.66 -10.68 -15.64
CA ILE A 258 -17.59 -12.04 -15.05
C ILE A 258 -18.30 -13.06 -15.93
N LEU A 259 -19.52 -12.75 -16.43
CA LEU A 259 -20.28 -13.67 -17.29
C LEU A 259 -19.55 -13.94 -18.61
N ASN A 260 -18.87 -12.94 -19.18
CA ASN A 260 -18.03 -13.09 -20.34
C ASN A 260 -16.82 -13.98 -20.08
N ASP A 261 -16.17 -13.80 -18.91
CA ASP A 261 -15.05 -14.66 -18.51
C ASP A 261 -15.52 -16.12 -18.36
N LEU A 262 -16.66 -16.37 -17.71
CA LEU A 262 -17.21 -17.71 -17.51
C LEU A 262 -17.58 -18.41 -18.85
N LYS A 263 -17.97 -17.66 -19.88
CA LYS A 263 -18.23 -18.17 -21.24
C LYS A 263 -16.95 -18.39 -22.07
N SER A 264 -15.82 -17.92 -21.59
CA SER A 264 -14.53 -18.04 -22.25
C SER A 264 -13.93 -19.46 -22.05
N ASP A 265 -13.08 -19.86 -22.97
CA ASP A 265 -12.21 -21.05 -22.84
C ASP A 265 -10.98 -20.80 -21.94
N LYS A 266 -10.79 -19.55 -21.53
CA LYS A 266 -9.71 -19.13 -20.63
C LYS A 266 -10.22 -19.12 -19.19
N ARG A 267 -9.39 -19.59 -18.28
CA ARG A 267 -9.68 -19.55 -16.87
C ARG A 267 -9.83 -18.11 -16.38
N MET A 268 -10.95 -17.82 -15.72
CA MET A 268 -11.15 -16.56 -15.03
C MET A 268 -10.26 -16.51 -13.76
N ASN A 269 -9.54 -15.42 -13.60
CA ASN A 269 -8.80 -15.11 -12.38
C ASN A 269 -9.01 -13.62 -12.08
N ARG A 270 -10.15 -13.29 -11.44
CA ARG A 270 -10.64 -11.91 -11.32
C ARG A 270 -10.75 -11.44 -9.90
N LEU A 271 -10.32 -10.21 -9.64
CA LEU A 271 -10.48 -9.48 -8.38
C LEU A 271 -11.52 -8.37 -8.52
N VAL A 272 -12.58 -8.47 -7.73
CA VAL A 272 -13.60 -7.41 -7.61
C VAL A 272 -13.28 -6.56 -6.38
N ILE A 273 -12.93 -5.31 -6.62
CA ILE A 273 -12.63 -4.32 -5.59
C ILE A 273 -13.82 -3.38 -5.44
N GLY A 274 -14.24 -3.14 -4.21
CA GLY A 274 -15.33 -2.19 -3.94
C GLY A 274 -15.37 -1.83 -2.47
N ASP A 275 -15.89 -0.66 -2.17
CA ASP A 275 -16.03 -0.19 -0.79
C ASP A 275 -16.95 -1.10 0.05
N VAL A 276 -16.91 -0.95 1.37
CA VAL A 276 -17.85 -1.61 2.27
C VAL A 276 -19.28 -1.24 1.90
N GLY A 277 -20.09 -2.27 1.61
CA GLY A 277 -21.48 -2.06 1.21
C GLY A 277 -21.70 -1.67 -0.26
N SER A 278 -20.70 -1.79 -1.13
CA SER A 278 -20.86 -1.60 -2.59
C SER A 278 -21.60 -2.75 -3.29
N GLY A 279 -21.97 -3.81 -2.58
CA GLY A 279 -22.74 -4.93 -3.13
C GLY A 279 -21.90 -5.98 -3.85
N LYS A 280 -20.64 -6.20 -3.50
CA LYS A 280 -19.80 -7.27 -4.05
C LYS A 280 -20.43 -8.66 -3.92
N THR A 281 -21.14 -8.90 -2.82
CA THR A 281 -21.78 -10.19 -2.54
C THR A 281 -22.84 -10.55 -3.58
N ILE A 282 -23.66 -9.59 -4.05
CA ILE A 282 -24.67 -9.90 -5.08
C ILE A 282 -24.02 -10.25 -6.41
N VAL A 283 -22.90 -9.61 -6.76
CA VAL A 283 -22.11 -9.95 -7.95
C VAL A 283 -21.59 -11.40 -7.87
N ALA A 284 -21.11 -11.82 -6.70
CA ALA A 284 -20.66 -13.18 -6.46
C ALA A 284 -21.82 -14.20 -6.50
N ILE A 285 -23.01 -13.82 -6.02
CA ILE A 285 -24.23 -14.67 -6.10
C ILE A 285 -24.64 -14.89 -7.55
N ILE A 286 -24.61 -13.85 -8.38
CA ILE A 286 -24.94 -13.96 -9.82
C ILE A 286 -23.92 -14.85 -10.54
N ALA A 287 -22.63 -14.71 -10.24
CA ALA A 287 -21.61 -15.60 -10.77
C ALA A 287 -21.82 -17.06 -10.35
N THR A 288 -22.23 -17.29 -9.09
CA THR A 288 -22.59 -18.62 -8.56
C THR A 288 -23.79 -19.20 -9.31
N PHE A 289 -24.80 -18.39 -9.57
CA PHE A 289 -26.00 -18.83 -10.31
C PHE A 289 -25.67 -19.24 -11.74
N ALA A 290 -24.89 -18.43 -12.47
CA ALA A 290 -24.45 -18.76 -13.83
C ALA A 290 -23.61 -20.06 -13.87
N ASN A 291 -22.73 -20.25 -12.84
CA ASN A 291 -21.95 -21.47 -12.71
C ASN A 291 -22.82 -22.71 -12.43
N PHE A 292 -23.87 -22.57 -11.58
CA PHE A 292 -24.86 -23.61 -11.31
C PHE A 292 -25.64 -24.00 -12.58
N LEU A 293 -26.12 -23.02 -13.35
CA LEU A 293 -26.85 -23.28 -14.62
C LEU A 293 -26.00 -24.07 -15.62
N SER A 294 -24.67 -23.98 -15.52
CA SER A 294 -23.74 -24.76 -16.37
C SER A 294 -23.43 -26.16 -15.79
N GLY A 295 -24.10 -26.58 -14.69
CA GLY A 295 -23.91 -27.88 -14.06
C GLY A 295 -22.64 -28.01 -13.20
N TYR A 296 -22.05 -26.90 -12.76
CA TYR A 296 -20.85 -26.90 -11.92
C TYR A 296 -21.12 -26.42 -10.50
N SER A 297 -20.40 -26.98 -9.55
CA SER A 297 -20.44 -26.54 -8.15
C SER A 297 -19.55 -25.33 -7.87
N THR A 298 -19.92 -24.56 -6.84
CA THR A 298 -19.18 -23.38 -6.37
C THR A 298 -18.67 -23.59 -4.95
N ALA A 299 -17.38 -23.29 -4.70
CA ALA A 299 -16.82 -23.18 -3.37
C ALA A 299 -16.71 -21.71 -2.96
N PHE A 300 -17.41 -21.30 -1.90
CA PHE A 300 -17.40 -19.93 -1.38
C PHE A 300 -16.65 -19.86 -0.06
N MET A 301 -15.47 -19.26 -0.05
CA MET A 301 -14.60 -19.16 1.12
C MET A 301 -14.74 -17.81 1.81
N ALA A 302 -15.05 -17.83 3.11
CA ALA A 302 -15.10 -16.66 3.98
C ALA A 302 -14.01 -16.74 5.06
N PRO A 303 -13.46 -15.60 5.54
CA PRO A 303 -12.36 -15.59 6.49
C PRO A 303 -12.75 -16.07 7.90
N THR A 304 -14.03 -15.99 8.26
CA THR A 304 -14.54 -16.38 9.59
C THR A 304 -15.83 -17.18 9.51
N GLU A 305 -16.11 -17.97 10.56
CA GLU A 305 -17.34 -18.76 10.63
C GLU A 305 -18.61 -17.91 10.65
N ILE A 306 -18.54 -16.72 11.26
CA ILE A 306 -19.68 -15.79 11.31
C ILE A 306 -20.03 -15.31 9.92
N LEU A 307 -19.01 -14.89 9.14
CA LEU A 307 -19.21 -14.48 7.75
C LEU A 307 -19.69 -15.65 6.87
N ALA A 308 -19.12 -16.84 7.06
CA ALA A 308 -19.57 -18.02 6.33
C ALA A 308 -21.06 -18.31 6.59
N LYS A 309 -21.52 -18.22 7.85
CA LYS A 309 -22.94 -18.34 8.21
C LYS A 309 -23.79 -17.23 7.59
N GLN A 310 -23.30 -15.99 7.63
CA GLN A 310 -24.02 -14.85 7.04
C GLN A 310 -24.16 -15.02 5.51
N HIS A 311 -23.09 -15.40 4.82
CA HIS A 311 -23.17 -15.72 3.38
C HIS A 311 -24.10 -16.90 3.11
N TYR A 312 -24.09 -17.93 3.94
CA TYR A 312 -25.00 -19.08 3.82
C TYR A 312 -26.46 -18.65 3.88
N GLU A 313 -26.86 -17.88 4.90
CA GLU A 313 -28.24 -17.41 5.02
C GLU A 313 -28.62 -16.46 3.87
N THR A 314 -27.73 -15.57 3.47
CA THR A 314 -27.95 -14.66 2.35
C THR A 314 -28.13 -15.42 1.04
N ILE A 315 -27.23 -16.32 0.69
CA ILE A 315 -27.29 -17.09 -0.56
C ILE A 315 -28.54 -18.01 -0.57
N LYS A 316 -28.86 -18.62 0.57
CA LYS A 316 -30.06 -19.42 0.73
C LYS A 316 -31.35 -18.62 0.49
N GLU A 317 -31.41 -17.35 0.94
CA GLU A 317 -32.56 -16.47 0.68
C GLU A 317 -32.72 -16.11 -0.79
N TYR A 318 -31.61 -15.79 -1.50
CA TYR A 318 -31.65 -15.50 -2.93
C TYR A 318 -32.02 -16.71 -3.78
N PHE A 319 -31.63 -17.92 -3.37
CA PHE A 319 -31.86 -19.13 -4.13
C PHE A 319 -33.07 -19.95 -3.63
N LYS A 320 -33.91 -19.40 -2.74
CA LYS A 320 -35.04 -20.12 -2.14
C LYS A 320 -36.07 -20.66 -3.13
N TYR A 321 -36.15 -20.07 -4.33
CA TYR A 321 -37.08 -20.48 -5.40
C TYR A 321 -36.41 -21.35 -6.46
N PHE A 322 -35.12 -21.66 -6.31
CA PHE A 322 -34.35 -22.49 -7.23
C PHE A 322 -33.97 -23.81 -6.53
N ASP A 323 -33.88 -24.89 -7.27
CA ASP A 323 -33.46 -26.19 -6.73
C ASP A 323 -31.93 -26.27 -6.61
N ILE A 324 -31.38 -25.44 -5.70
CA ILE A 324 -29.94 -25.31 -5.45
C ILE A 324 -29.64 -25.80 -4.04
N ASN A 325 -28.82 -26.84 -3.93
CA ASN A 325 -28.42 -27.44 -2.67
C ASN A 325 -27.19 -26.72 -2.10
N ILE A 326 -27.36 -26.12 -0.92
CA ILE A 326 -26.33 -25.30 -0.28
C ILE A 326 -25.83 -25.96 0.98
N CYS A 327 -24.52 -26.05 1.18
CA CYS A 327 -23.88 -26.61 2.36
C CYS A 327 -23.03 -25.57 3.10
N LEU A 328 -23.06 -25.62 4.43
CA LEU A 328 -22.17 -24.84 5.32
C LEU A 328 -21.12 -25.76 5.96
N LEU A 329 -19.84 -25.52 5.65
CA LEU A 329 -18.70 -26.28 6.16
C LEU A 329 -17.77 -25.40 6.99
N THR A 330 -17.85 -25.52 8.33
CA THR A 330 -17.06 -24.72 9.27
C THR A 330 -16.16 -25.55 10.17
N GLY A 331 -15.20 -24.88 10.83
CA GLY A 331 -14.27 -25.51 11.78
C GLY A 331 -14.96 -26.13 12.99
N SER A 332 -16.06 -25.54 13.45
CA SER A 332 -16.84 -25.95 14.63
C SER A 332 -17.63 -27.27 14.49
N LEU A 333 -17.78 -27.78 13.27
CA LEU A 333 -18.44 -29.06 13.02
C LEU A 333 -17.63 -30.22 13.59
N THR A 334 -18.34 -31.24 14.13
CA THR A 334 -17.68 -32.46 14.62
C THR A 334 -16.99 -33.23 13.50
N LYS A 335 -15.93 -33.97 13.83
CA LYS A 335 -15.18 -34.78 12.82
C LYS A 335 -16.11 -35.72 12.05
N LYS A 336 -17.07 -36.38 12.74
CA LYS A 336 -18.03 -37.30 12.12
C LYS A 336 -18.91 -36.59 11.09
N LYS A 337 -19.44 -35.40 11.44
CA LYS A 337 -20.23 -34.59 10.49
C LYS A 337 -19.41 -34.11 9.30
N LYS A 338 -18.16 -33.69 9.52
CA LYS A 338 -17.28 -33.26 8.40
C LYS A 338 -17.05 -34.40 7.41
N ILE A 339 -16.74 -35.60 7.87
CA ILE A 339 -16.55 -36.78 7.02
C ILE A 339 -17.80 -37.09 6.20
N SER A 340 -19.00 -37.01 6.80
CA SER A 340 -20.27 -37.21 6.07
C SER A 340 -20.44 -36.16 4.99
N ILE A 341 -20.22 -34.88 5.32
CA ILE A 341 -20.33 -33.77 4.36
C ILE A 341 -19.31 -33.90 3.23
N TYR A 342 -18.07 -34.31 3.51
CA TYR A 342 -17.06 -34.53 2.47
C TYR A 342 -17.49 -35.57 1.45
N LYS A 343 -18.05 -36.70 1.92
CA LYS A 343 -18.60 -37.74 1.02
C LYS A 343 -19.78 -37.23 0.19
N GLU A 344 -20.65 -36.43 0.80
CA GLU A 344 -21.81 -35.86 0.12
C GLU A 344 -21.38 -34.83 -0.95
N ILE A 345 -20.33 -34.04 -0.71
CA ILE A 345 -19.73 -33.12 -1.70
C ILE A 345 -19.07 -33.92 -2.84
N GLU A 346 -18.31 -34.95 -2.50
CA GLU A 346 -17.65 -35.82 -3.48
C GLU A 346 -18.68 -36.55 -4.37
N ASN A 347 -19.87 -36.86 -3.84
CA ASN A 347 -20.97 -37.45 -4.59
C ASN A 347 -21.80 -36.42 -5.39
N GLY A 348 -21.45 -35.13 -5.35
CA GLY A 348 -22.15 -34.08 -6.11
C GLY A 348 -23.50 -33.67 -5.54
N LYS A 349 -23.77 -33.89 -4.24
CA LYS A 349 -25.06 -33.55 -3.61
C LYS A 349 -25.25 -32.04 -3.46
N TYR A 350 -24.18 -31.27 -3.38
CA TYR A 350 -24.23 -29.84 -3.11
C TYR A 350 -23.69 -29.02 -4.30
N ASP A 351 -24.49 -28.04 -4.70
CA ASP A 351 -24.16 -27.10 -5.77
C ASP A 351 -23.33 -25.93 -5.27
N VAL A 352 -23.53 -25.52 -3.99
CA VAL A 352 -22.81 -24.43 -3.36
C VAL A 352 -22.28 -24.87 -1.98
N VAL A 353 -21.00 -24.82 -1.80
CA VAL A 353 -20.35 -25.15 -0.51
C VAL A 353 -19.70 -23.88 0.07
N ILE A 354 -20.28 -23.37 1.14
CA ILE A 354 -19.80 -22.17 1.83
C ILE A 354 -19.02 -22.59 3.06
N GLY A 355 -17.84 -22.02 3.28
CA GLY A 355 -17.06 -22.39 4.45
C GLY A 355 -15.89 -21.47 4.74
N THR A 356 -15.07 -21.89 5.70
CA THR A 356 -13.83 -21.22 6.09
C THR A 356 -12.63 -22.04 5.61
N HIS A 357 -11.49 -21.94 6.28
CA HIS A 357 -10.31 -22.79 6.04
C HIS A 357 -10.62 -24.30 6.00
N ALA A 358 -11.79 -24.75 6.49
CA ALA A 358 -12.22 -26.12 6.37
C ALA A 358 -12.33 -26.59 4.90
N LEU A 359 -12.55 -25.66 3.94
CA LEU A 359 -12.55 -25.91 2.52
C LEU A 359 -11.16 -26.28 1.95
N LEU A 360 -10.08 -25.93 2.68
CA LEU A 360 -8.70 -26.20 2.26
C LEU A 360 -8.26 -27.63 2.64
N ASN A 361 -9.06 -28.37 3.40
CA ASN A 361 -8.69 -29.71 3.87
C ASN A 361 -8.40 -30.67 2.70
N GLU A 362 -7.28 -31.34 2.72
CA GLU A 362 -6.82 -32.25 1.64
C GLU A 362 -7.81 -33.40 1.35
N ASN A 363 -8.57 -33.83 2.35
CA ASN A 363 -9.57 -34.89 2.21
C ASN A 363 -10.88 -34.43 1.56
N LEU A 364 -11.07 -33.13 1.34
CA LEU A 364 -12.22 -32.60 0.65
C LEU A 364 -11.97 -32.62 -0.85
N LYS A 365 -12.81 -33.35 -1.59
CA LYS A 365 -12.79 -33.40 -3.06
C LYS A 365 -14.17 -32.96 -3.58
N PHE A 366 -14.18 -32.22 -4.65
CA PHE A 366 -15.40 -31.84 -5.35
C PHE A 366 -15.58 -32.69 -6.61
N ASN A 367 -16.81 -33.10 -6.87
CA ASN A 367 -17.14 -33.86 -8.07
C ASN A 367 -16.97 -33.00 -9.34
N ASN A 368 -17.51 -31.77 -9.31
CA ASN A 368 -17.54 -30.89 -10.49
C ASN A 368 -17.37 -29.41 -10.10
N LEU A 369 -16.21 -29.05 -9.50
CA LEU A 369 -15.93 -27.68 -9.07
C LEU A 369 -15.65 -26.81 -10.30
N GLY A 370 -16.48 -25.79 -10.54
CA GLY A 370 -16.30 -24.84 -11.65
C GLY A 370 -15.93 -23.43 -11.21
N LEU A 371 -16.27 -23.04 -9.97
CA LEU A 371 -16.02 -21.69 -9.47
C LEU A 371 -15.56 -21.68 -8.02
N VAL A 372 -14.53 -20.94 -7.74
CA VAL A 372 -14.03 -20.64 -6.39
C VAL A 372 -14.21 -19.16 -6.12
N ILE A 373 -14.93 -18.81 -5.06
CA ILE A 373 -15.09 -17.43 -4.60
C ILE A 373 -14.38 -17.27 -3.26
N THR A 374 -13.56 -16.23 -3.13
CA THR A 374 -12.86 -15.93 -1.87
C THR A 374 -13.17 -14.50 -1.44
N ASP A 375 -13.82 -14.36 -0.29
CA ASP A 375 -14.10 -13.05 0.30
C ASP A 375 -12.93 -12.60 1.18
N GLU A 376 -12.62 -11.28 1.16
CA GLU A 376 -11.52 -10.64 1.89
C GLU A 376 -10.15 -11.29 1.59
N GLN A 377 -9.77 -11.30 0.32
CA GLN A 377 -8.57 -11.96 -0.23
C GLN A 377 -7.28 -11.73 0.59
N HIS A 378 -7.08 -10.51 1.12
CA HIS A 378 -5.86 -10.13 1.85
C HIS A 378 -5.61 -10.95 3.13
N ARG A 379 -6.58 -11.74 3.59
CA ARG A 379 -6.47 -12.61 4.78
C ARG A 379 -5.99 -14.02 4.47
N PHE A 380 -5.79 -14.35 3.20
CA PHE A 380 -5.36 -15.68 2.76
C PHE A 380 -3.99 -15.65 2.11
N GLY A 381 -3.11 -16.59 2.49
CA GLY A 381 -1.80 -16.76 1.87
C GLY A 381 -1.87 -17.31 0.43
N VAL A 382 -0.84 -17.06 -0.36
CA VAL A 382 -0.75 -17.52 -1.78
C VAL A 382 -0.95 -19.05 -1.87
N ASN A 383 -0.29 -19.82 -1.02
CA ASN A 383 -0.40 -21.28 -1.01
C ASN A 383 -1.81 -21.80 -0.71
N GLN A 384 -2.57 -21.09 0.13
CA GLN A 384 -3.95 -21.45 0.47
C GLN A 384 -4.89 -21.26 -0.72
N ARG A 385 -4.65 -20.22 -1.53
CA ARG A 385 -5.42 -19.93 -2.74
C ARG A 385 -5.22 -21.03 -3.78
N ASN A 386 -3.97 -21.39 -4.07
CA ASN A 386 -3.62 -22.45 -5.03
C ASN A 386 -4.19 -23.83 -4.62
N THR A 387 -4.20 -24.13 -3.32
CA THR A 387 -4.76 -25.39 -2.80
C THR A 387 -6.24 -25.55 -3.13
N LEU A 388 -7.06 -24.51 -3.03
CA LEU A 388 -8.49 -24.60 -3.30
C LEU A 388 -8.79 -24.69 -4.80
N GLN A 389 -8.01 -24.00 -5.62
CA GLN A 389 -8.11 -24.01 -7.08
C GLN A 389 -7.91 -25.42 -7.68
N ASN A 390 -7.00 -26.18 -7.11
CA ASN A 390 -6.61 -27.52 -7.61
C ASN A 390 -7.49 -28.66 -7.07
N LYS A 391 -8.65 -28.37 -6.46
CA LYS A 391 -9.56 -29.39 -5.91
C LYS A 391 -10.60 -29.93 -6.89
N GLY A 392 -10.67 -29.38 -8.09
CA GLY A 392 -11.47 -29.91 -9.18
C GLY A 392 -10.85 -31.16 -9.78
N MET A 393 -11.65 -32.17 -10.18
CA MET A 393 -11.14 -33.49 -10.64
C MET A 393 -10.37 -33.44 -11.96
N ASN A 394 -10.67 -32.53 -12.90
CA ASN A 394 -10.12 -32.61 -14.26
C ASN A 394 -9.68 -31.28 -14.90
N LYS A 395 -10.01 -30.14 -14.32
CA LYS A 395 -9.65 -28.81 -14.83
C LYS A 395 -9.58 -27.82 -13.67
N GLU A 396 -8.79 -26.78 -13.84
CA GLU A 396 -8.70 -25.72 -12.87
C GLU A 396 -10.00 -24.89 -12.84
N ALA A 397 -10.61 -24.73 -11.66
CA ALA A 397 -11.79 -23.92 -11.48
C ALA A 397 -11.50 -22.43 -11.70
N ASP A 398 -12.48 -21.69 -12.18
CA ASP A 398 -12.47 -20.23 -12.22
C ASP A 398 -12.35 -19.63 -10.82
N VAL A 399 -11.72 -18.48 -10.69
CA VAL A 399 -11.51 -17.84 -9.38
C VAL A 399 -11.99 -16.40 -9.39
N LEU A 400 -12.82 -16.10 -8.39
CA LEU A 400 -13.33 -14.77 -8.13
C LEU A 400 -12.93 -14.33 -6.72
N TYR A 401 -12.10 -13.31 -6.64
CA TYR A 401 -11.72 -12.68 -5.38
C TYR A 401 -12.57 -11.45 -5.11
N LEU A 402 -12.99 -11.27 -3.86
CA LEU A 402 -13.68 -10.07 -3.41
C LEU A 402 -12.79 -9.35 -2.39
N SER A 403 -12.69 -8.03 -2.51
CA SER A 403 -11.96 -7.19 -1.55
C SER A 403 -12.80 -5.98 -1.15
N ALA A 404 -12.97 -5.80 0.16
CA ALA A 404 -13.60 -4.61 0.73
C ALA A 404 -12.58 -3.50 1.04
N THR A 405 -11.30 -3.73 0.82
CA THR A 405 -10.30 -2.66 0.82
C THR A 405 -10.33 -2.01 -0.55
N PRO A 406 -10.77 -0.76 -0.68
CA PRO A 406 -10.66 -0.05 -1.94
C PRO A 406 -9.17 0.25 -2.18
N ILE A 407 -8.54 -0.56 -3.01
CA ILE A 407 -7.15 -0.36 -3.43
C ILE A 407 -7.21 0.46 -4.73
N PRO A 408 -6.47 1.57 -4.85
CA PRO A 408 -6.38 2.29 -6.11
C PRO A 408 -5.99 1.35 -7.25
N ARG A 409 -6.62 1.49 -8.41
CA ARG A 409 -6.45 0.57 -9.56
C ARG A 409 -4.99 0.33 -9.91
N THR A 410 -4.18 1.36 -9.78
CA THR A 410 -2.75 1.36 -10.01
C THR A 410 -2.02 0.32 -9.18
N TYR A 411 -2.29 0.36 -7.88
CA TYR A 411 -1.65 -0.55 -6.93
C TYR A 411 -2.21 -1.95 -7.04
N ALA A 412 -3.49 -2.07 -7.35
CA ALA A 412 -4.08 -3.37 -7.62
C ALA A 412 -3.42 -4.05 -8.82
N LEU A 413 -3.11 -3.30 -9.90
CA LEU A 413 -2.39 -3.81 -11.06
C LEU A 413 -0.94 -4.21 -10.75
N THR A 414 -0.29 -3.55 -9.78
CA THR A 414 1.10 -3.86 -9.41
C THR A 414 1.20 -4.99 -8.39
N ILE A 415 0.26 -5.05 -7.43
CA ILE A 415 0.26 -6.08 -6.37
C ILE A 415 -0.37 -7.38 -6.85
N TYR A 416 -1.40 -7.28 -7.69
CA TYR A 416 -2.21 -8.39 -8.20
C TYR A 416 -2.15 -8.45 -9.74
N GLY A 417 -0.94 -8.25 -10.29
CA GLY A 417 -0.73 -8.13 -11.73
C GLY A 417 -1.18 -9.33 -12.56
N ASP A 418 -1.30 -10.49 -11.93
CA ASP A 418 -1.81 -11.73 -12.51
C ASP A 418 -3.34 -11.81 -12.55
N LEU A 419 -4.06 -10.87 -11.87
CA LEU A 419 -5.52 -10.84 -11.81
C LEU A 419 -6.13 -9.85 -12.81
N ASP A 420 -7.31 -10.19 -13.32
CA ASP A 420 -8.18 -9.24 -13.99
C ASP A 420 -8.95 -8.42 -12.93
N LEU A 421 -9.09 -7.11 -13.15
CA LEU A 421 -9.62 -6.19 -12.12
C LEU A 421 -10.96 -5.59 -12.54
N SER A 422 -11.95 -5.73 -11.66
CA SER A 422 -13.22 -4.99 -11.72
C SER A 422 -13.35 -4.09 -10.49
N GLN A 423 -13.90 -2.89 -10.68
CA GLN A 423 -14.09 -1.93 -9.60
C GLN A 423 -15.54 -1.50 -9.49
N ILE A 424 -16.10 -1.59 -8.29
CA ILE A 424 -17.44 -1.09 -7.96
C ILE A 424 -17.24 0.17 -7.09
N LYS A 425 -17.33 1.34 -7.72
CA LYS A 425 -17.16 2.65 -7.08
C LYS A 425 -18.48 3.21 -6.60
N THR A 426 -19.55 2.98 -7.34
CA THR A 426 -20.89 3.46 -7.01
C THR A 426 -21.47 2.70 -5.82
N LYS A 427 -22.01 3.44 -4.86
CA LYS A 427 -22.77 2.87 -3.75
C LYS A 427 -24.27 2.89 -4.07
N PRO A 428 -25.05 1.86 -3.64
CA PRO A 428 -26.50 1.92 -3.75
C PRO A 428 -27.07 3.14 -3.02
N ASN A 429 -28.01 3.84 -3.64
CA ASN A 429 -28.56 5.15 -3.18
C ASN A 429 -29.33 5.14 -1.85
N ILE A 430 -29.42 4.01 -1.15
CA ILE A 430 -30.32 3.83 0.00
C ILE A 430 -29.68 4.26 1.34
N ARG A 431 -28.36 4.56 1.37
CA ARG A 431 -27.63 4.78 2.63
C ARG A 431 -27.34 6.24 2.88
N LYS A 432 -27.61 6.71 4.12
CA LYS A 432 -27.18 8.03 4.56
C LYS A 432 -25.67 8.05 4.77
N GLU A 433 -25.05 9.18 4.43
CA GLU A 433 -23.63 9.39 4.65
C GLU A 433 -23.31 9.40 6.16
N ILE A 434 -22.21 8.73 6.54
CA ILE A 434 -21.76 8.66 7.93
C ILE A 434 -21.05 9.97 8.28
N LYS A 435 -21.60 10.71 9.24
CA LYS A 435 -20.99 11.95 9.73
C LYS A 435 -19.74 11.61 10.55
N THR A 436 -18.57 11.96 10.00
CA THR A 436 -17.29 11.72 10.65
C THR A 436 -16.78 12.98 11.32
N LYS A 437 -16.27 12.89 12.55
CA LYS A 437 -15.70 14.02 13.29
C LYS A 437 -14.42 13.63 14.01
N VAL A 438 -13.36 14.42 13.86
CA VAL A 438 -12.12 14.30 14.64
C VAL A 438 -12.25 15.11 15.92
N VAL A 439 -12.05 14.47 17.06
CA VAL A 439 -12.19 15.08 18.39
C VAL A 439 -10.91 14.88 19.18
N TYR A 440 -10.41 15.96 19.79
CA TYR A 440 -9.27 15.87 20.69
C TYR A 440 -9.68 15.29 22.04
N GLU A 441 -8.85 14.47 22.66
CA GLU A 441 -9.14 13.83 23.95
C GLU A 441 -9.56 14.83 25.05
N GLN A 442 -9.07 16.07 24.99
CA GLN A 442 -9.50 17.17 25.88
C GLN A 442 -10.99 17.46 25.78
N ASN A 443 -11.60 17.20 24.64
CA ASN A 443 -13.01 17.44 24.32
C ASN A 443 -13.86 16.16 24.37
N ILE A 444 -13.38 15.11 25.05
CA ILE A 444 -14.05 13.80 25.13
C ILE A 444 -15.51 13.89 25.62
N LYS A 445 -15.85 14.94 26.38
CA LYS A 445 -17.21 15.20 26.86
C LYS A 445 -18.22 15.29 25.71
N GLU A 446 -17.84 15.86 24.57
CA GLU A 446 -18.66 15.94 23.36
C GLU A 446 -19.02 14.54 22.85
N VAL A 447 -18.03 13.64 22.79
CA VAL A 447 -18.23 12.26 22.35
C VAL A 447 -19.16 11.51 23.32
N LEU A 448 -18.95 11.65 24.64
CA LEU A 448 -19.80 11.05 25.65
C LEU A 448 -21.25 11.54 25.59
N MET A 449 -21.47 12.82 25.31
CA MET A 449 -22.81 13.38 25.09
C MET A 449 -23.48 12.78 23.86
N ALA A 450 -22.74 12.70 22.75
CA ALA A 450 -23.25 12.08 21.54
C ALA A 450 -23.60 10.59 21.75
N MET A 451 -22.73 9.84 22.44
CA MET A 451 -23.01 8.46 22.84
C MET A 451 -24.29 8.35 23.68
N TYR A 452 -24.49 9.27 24.61
CA TYR A 452 -25.68 9.28 25.47
C TYR A 452 -26.98 9.51 24.67
N GLU A 453 -26.96 10.42 23.68
CA GLU A 453 -28.13 10.65 22.83
C GLU A 453 -28.47 9.43 21.96
N GLU A 454 -27.48 8.74 21.40
CA GLU A 454 -27.71 7.49 20.65
C GLU A 454 -28.27 6.36 21.54
N LEU A 455 -27.76 6.25 22.77
CA LEU A 455 -28.27 5.28 23.74
C LEU A 455 -29.71 5.55 24.17
N LYS A 456 -30.13 6.82 24.30
CA LYS A 456 -31.52 7.20 24.55
C LYS A 456 -32.46 6.74 23.43
N LEU A 457 -31.99 6.78 22.20
CA LEU A 457 -32.71 6.29 21.02
C LEU A 457 -32.69 4.74 20.92
N ASN A 458 -32.16 4.06 21.94
CA ASN A 458 -32.01 2.62 22.00
C ASN A 458 -31.04 2.05 20.93
N HIS A 459 -30.20 2.90 20.34
CA HIS A 459 -29.17 2.50 19.38
C HIS A 459 -27.97 1.83 20.06
N GLN A 460 -27.08 1.24 19.25
CA GLN A 460 -25.88 0.53 19.72
C GLN A 460 -24.62 1.25 19.23
N ILE A 461 -23.53 1.06 19.98
CA ILE A 461 -22.28 1.80 19.77
C ILE A 461 -21.11 0.81 19.73
N PHE A 462 -20.29 0.95 18.71
CA PHE A 462 -18.96 0.34 18.66
C PHE A 462 -17.91 1.30 19.23
N VAL A 463 -17.04 0.79 20.07
CA VAL A 463 -15.88 1.52 20.58
C VAL A 463 -14.64 0.72 20.25
N VAL A 464 -13.66 1.33 19.58
CA VAL A 464 -12.42 0.69 19.17
C VAL A 464 -11.23 1.38 19.83
N SER A 465 -10.32 0.59 20.39
CA SER A 465 -9.05 1.07 20.95
C SER A 465 -7.91 0.26 20.33
N PRO A 466 -6.82 0.91 19.85
CA PRO A 466 -5.68 0.19 19.28
C PRO A 466 -4.95 -0.60 20.35
N LEU A 467 -4.24 -1.64 19.93
CA LEU A 467 -3.22 -2.31 20.74
C LEU A 467 -2.06 -1.32 20.99
N ILE A 468 -1.69 -1.08 22.24
CA ILE A 468 -0.72 -0.04 22.62
C ILE A 468 0.73 -0.53 22.55
N MET A 469 0.96 -1.82 22.74
CA MET A 469 2.28 -2.47 22.69
C MET A 469 2.16 -3.90 22.15
N GLN A 470 3.28 -4.48 21.70
CA GLN A 470 3.37 -5.91 21.36
C GLN A 470 3.17 -6.85 22.57
N ASN A 471 2.70 -6.34 23.71
CA ASN A 471 2.49 -7.07 24.94
C ASN A 471 0.99 -7.13 25.25
N ASP A 472 0.41 -8.25 24.89
CA ASP A 472 -1.03 -8.57 24.98
C ASP A 472 -1.69 -8.31 26.34
N GLU A 473 -0.94 -8.32 27.44
CA GLU A 473 -1.47 -8.06 28.80
C GLU A 473 -1.68 -6.57 29.08
N LEU A 474 -0.77 -5.71 28.60
CA LEU A 474 -0.91 -4.27 28.75
C LEU A 474 -2.04 -3.71 27.89
N ASP A 475 -2.25 -4.30 26.73
CA ASP A 475 -3.31 -3.92 25.80
C ASP A 475 -4.70 -4.28 26.34
N LEU A 476 -4.86 -5.46 26.93
CA LEU A 476 -6.10 -5.84 27.58
C LEU A 476 -6.43 -4.93 28.77
N ASN A 477 -5.41 -4.55 29.57
CA ASN A 477 -5.58 -3.61 30.68
C ASN A 477 -6.07 -2.23 30.22
N SER A 478 -5.64 -1.76 29.05
CA SER A 478 -6.10 -0.48 28.50
C SER A 478 -7.59 -0.50 28.12
N VAL A 479 -8.05 -1.59 27.53
CA VAL A 479 -9.46 -1.78 27.13
C VAL A 479 -10.35 -1.97 28.37
N ILE A 480 -9.87 -2.68 29.40
CA ILE A 480 -10.57 -2.83 30.68
C ILE A 480 -10.73 -1.47 31.36
N LYS A 481 -9.67 -0.66 31.44
CA LYS A 481 -9.75 0.71 31.99
C LYS A 481 -10.71 1.60 31.22
N LEU A 482 -10.79 1.42 29.88
CA LEU A 482 -11.75 2.14 29.07
C LEU A 482 -13.18 1.72 29.41
N LYS A 483 -13.45 0.42 29.59
CA LYS A 483 -14.74 -0.08 30.05
C LYS A 483 -15.11 0.51 31.41
N GLU A 484 -14.21 0.51 32.38
CA GLU A 484 -14.44 1.08 33.71
C GLU A 484 -14.82 2.58 33.63
N LYS A 485 -14.11 3.36 32.80
CA LYS A 485 -14.41 4.77 32.58
C LYS A 485 -15.80 4.98 31.96
N LEU A 486 -16.18 4.16 30.98
CA LEU A 486 -17.49 4.24 30.35
C LEU A 486 -18.60 3.75 31.29
N ASP A 487 -18.36 2.71 32.11
CA ASP A 487 -19.29 2.22 33.13
C ASP A 487 -19.58 3.34 34.16
N ILE A 488 -18.57 4.10 34.55
CA ILE A 488 -18.75 5.27 35.44
C ILE A 488 -19.53 6.37 34.71
N ALA A 489 -19.16 6.70 33.49
CA ALA A 489 -19.79 7.77 32.70
C ALA A 489 -21.29 7.53 32.46
N PHE A 490 -21.70 6.27 32.30
CA PHE A 490 -23.09 5.86 32.09
C PHE A 490 -23.77 5.30 33.34
N ASN A 491 -23.19 5.53 34.55
CA ASN A 491 -23.75 5.11 35.85
C ASN A 491 -24.10 3.62 35.92
N LYS A 492 -23.36 2.75 35.20
CA LYS A 492 -23.61 1.30 35.08
C LYS A 492 -25.03 0.92 34.62
N LYS A 493 -25.77 1.86 33.99
CA LYS A 493 -27.12 1.62 33.47
C LYS A 493 -27.12 0.98 32.08
N VAL A 494 -25.97 0.93 31.42
CA VAL A 494 -25.80 0.43 30.06
C VAL A 494 -24.94 -0.81 30.10
N ARG A 495 -25.34 -1.87 29.42
CA ARG A 495 -24.53 -3.09 29.35
C ARG A 495 -23.41 -2.88 28.33
N ILE A 496 -22.17 -2.90 28.83
CA ILE A 496 -20.91 -2.72 28.07
C ILE A 496 -20.13 -4.00 28.14
N GLU A 497 -19.71 -4.53 26.98
CA GLU A 497 -18.89 -5.74 26.92
C GLU A 497 -17.62 -5.51 26.11
N ILE A 498 -16.62 -6.37 26.33
CA ILE A 498 -15.33 -6.31 25.66
C ILE A 498 -15.16 -7.50 24.72
N LEU A 499 -14.78 -7.24 23.47
CA LEU A 499 -14.44 -8.24 22.47
C LEU A 499 -12.94 -8.13 22.13
N HIS A 500 -12.15 -9.14 22.45
CA HIS A 500 -10.71 -9.16 22.19
C HIS A 500 -10.19 -10.49 21.64
N GLY A 501 -8.96 -10.49 21.10
CA GLY A 501 -8.37 -11.64 20.43
C GLY A 501 -8.26 -12.92 21.27
N LYS A 502 -8.02 -12.80 22.58
CA LYS A 502 -7.81 -13.93 23.52
C LYS A 502 -9.07 -14.70 23.90
N LEU A 503 -10.26 -14.17 23.62
CA LEU A 503 -11.52 -14.89 23.86
C LEU A 503 -11.58 -16.13 22.97
N LYS A 504 -12.12 -17.23 23.52
CA LYS A 504 -12.42 -18.43 22.72
C LYS A 504 -13.48 -18.11 21.67
N GLN A 505 -13.42 -18.79 20.53
CA GLN A 505 -14.33 -18.51 19.41
C GLN A 505 -15.81 -18.58 19.83
N LYS A 506 -16.16 -19.53 20.68
CA LYS A 506 -17.54 -19.68 21.22
C LYS A 506 -17.98 -18.44 22.00
N GLU A 507 -17.11 -17.90 22.84
CA GLU A 507 -17.38 -16.67 23.63
C GLU A 507 -17.55 -15.45 22.72
N LYS A 508 -16.70 -15.33 21.68
CA LYS A 508 -16.85 -14.28 20.67
C LYS A 508 -18.18 -14.36 19.95
N ASP A 509 -18.58 -15.58 19.54
CA ASP A 509 -19.84 -15.81 18.84
C ASP A 509 -21.05 -15.48 19.73
N GLU A 510 -20.99 -15.81 21.03
CA GLU A 510 -22.04 -15.49 22.00
C GLU A 510 -22.17 -13.99 22.25
N LEU A 511 -21.06 -13.29 22.49
CA LEU A 511 -21.05 -11.83 22.67
C LEU A 511 -21.61 -11.12 21.43
N MET A 512 -21.23 -11.57 20.23
CA MET A 512 -21.72 -10.96 18.99
C MET A 512 -23.22 -11.21 18.79
N LYS A 513 -23.74 -12.39 19.12
CA LYS A 513 -25.18 -12.66 19.10
C LYS A 513 -25.94 -11.77 20.07
N GLU A 514 -25.42 -11.59 21.29
CA GLU A 514 -26.03 -10.70 22.28
C GLU A 514 -25.97 -9.23 21.84
N PHE A 515 -24.91 -8.81 21.17
CA PHE A 515 -24.82 -7.49 20.58
C PHE A 515 -25.82 -7.33 19.42
N GLN A 516 -25.90 -8.28 18.50
CA GLN A 516 -26.90 -8.26 17.40
C GLN A 516 -28.34 -8.22 17.90
N SER A 517 -28.64 -8.92 19.00
CA SER A 517 -29.98 -8.92 19.62
C SER A 517 -30.30 -7.64 20.41
N GLY A 518 -29.37 -6.69 20.50
CA GLY A 518 -29.56 -5.42 21.23
C GLY A 518 -29.44 -5.54 22.75
N LYS A 519 -29.07 -6.69 23.31
CA LYS A 519 -28.85 -6.90 24.76
C LYS A 519 -27.62 -6.14 25.24
N ILE A 520 -26.56 -6.10 24.43
CA ILE A 520 -25.37 -5.29 24.66
C ILE A 520 -25.54 -3.97 23.91
N LYS A 521 -25.32 -2.84 24.57
CA LYS A 521 -25.47 -1.51 23.98
C LYS A 521 -24.17 -0.90 23.51
N ILE A 522 -23.08 -1.16 24.23
CA ILE A 522 -21.74 -0.70 23.84
C ILE A 522 -20.84 -1.93 23.76
N LEU A 523 -20.21 -2.12 22.60
CA LEU A 523 -19.22 -3.16 22.40
C LEU A 523 -17.84 -2.51 22.22
N ILE A 524 -16.97 -2.72 23.21
CA ILE A 524 -15.57 -2.25 23.15
C ILE A 524 -14.74 -3.35 22.53
N SER A 525 -13.93 -3.01 21.53
CA SER A 525 -13.05 -3.98 20.89
C SER A 525 -11.66 -3.41 20.60
N THR A 526 -10.72 -4.33 20.49
CA THR A 526 -9.46 -4.09 19.78
C THR A 526 -9.73 -4.18 18.27
N THR A 527 -8.73 -4.35 17.44
CA THR A 527 -8.84 -4.46 15.96
C THR A 527 -9.73 -5.60 15.44
N VAL A 528 -10.25 -6.45 16.31
CA VAL A 528 -11.03 -7.69 15.96
C VAL A 528 -12.38 -7.40 15.27
N ILE A 529 -12.94 -6.17 15.36
CA ILE A 529 -14.20 -5.78 14.69
C ILE A 529 -14.04 -5.64 13.15
N GLU A 530 -12.85 -5.79 12.61
CA GLU A 530 -12.65 -5.80 11.15
C GLU A 530 -13.46 -6.89 10.43
N VAL A 531 -14.03 -7.85 11.18
CA VAL A 531 -14.79 -8.97 10.65
C VAL A 531 -16.25 -8.59 10.41
N GLY A 532 -16.65 -8.56 9.17
CA GLY A 532 -17.89 -8.27 8.45
C GLY A 532 -19.27 -8.50 9.08
N ILE A 533 -19.45 -8.34 10.38
CA ILE A 533 -20.72 -8.55 11.04
C ILE A 533 -21.66 -7.37 10.81
N ASP A 534 -22.88 -7.67 10.41
CA ASP A 534 -23.92 -6.68 10.18
C ASP A 534 -24.76 -6.47 11.46
N VAL A 535 -24.77 -5.23 11.96
CA VAL A 535 -25.61 -4.80 13.08
C VAL A 535 -26.34 -3.51 12.69
N PRO A 536 -27.55 -3.63 12.12
CA PRO A 536 -28.27 -2.47 11.56
C PRO A 536 -28.57 -1.38 12.59
N ASN A 537 -28.72 -1.73 13.88
CA ASN A 537 -28.99 -0.80 14.99
C ASN A 537 -27.72 -0.14 15.55
N ALA A 538 -26.52 -0.49 15.08
CA ALA A 538 -25.30 0.19 15.47
C ALA A 538 -25.11 1.47 14.61
N THR A 539 -25.36 2.60 15.22
CA THR A 539 -25.35 3.92 14.57
C THR A 539 -24.10 4.72 14.86
N MET A 540 -23.32 4.34 15.87
CA MET A 540 -22.13 5.10 16.25
C MET A 540 -20.88 4.22 16.34
N MET A 541 -19.79 4.75 15.78
CA MET A 541 -18.43 4.23 15.89
C MET A 541 -17.56 5.26 16.62
N VAL A 542 -16.89 4.87 17.69
CA VAL A 542 -15.92 5.72 18.41
C VAL A 542 -14.56 5.03 18.36
N ILE A 543 -13.54 5.69 17.81
CA ILE A 543 -12.20 5.14 17.67
C ILE A 543 -11.23 5.98 18.50
N PHE A 544 -10.68 5.39 19.55
CA PHE A 544 -9.66 6.03 20.40
C PHE A 544 -8.27 5.89 19.78
N ASN A 545 -7.40 6.88 20.03
CA ASN A 545 -6.05 6.94 19.47
C ASN A 545 -6.04 6.71 17.95
N ALA A 546 -6.97 7.39 17.26
CA ALA A 546 -7.21 7.19 15.83
C ALA A 546 -5.96 7.44 14.96
N GLU A 547 -5.01 8.25 15.45
CA GLU A 547 -3.73 8.51 14.79
C GLU A 547 -2.84 7.26 14.63
N ARG A 548 -3.11 6.20 15.35
CA ARG A 548 -2.35 4.94 15.28
C ARG A 548 -2.83 3.98 14.19
N PHE A 549 -4.03 4.21 13.67
CA PHE A 549 -4.59 3.37 12.61
C PHE A 549 -4.23 3.92 11.22
N GLY A 550 -4.08 3.05 10.23
CA GLY A 550 -4.05 3.43 8.82
C GLY A 550 -5.41 3.99 8.36
N LEU A 551 -5.40 4.90 7.39
CA LEU A 551 -6.66 5.47 6.86
C LEU A 551 -7.57 4.38 6.28
N ALA A 552 -7.01 3.38 5.60
CA ALA A 552 -7.77 2.24 5.09
C ALA A 552 -8.47 1.47 6.22
N THR A 553 -7.78 1.22 7.36
CA THR A 553 -8.37 0.57 8.54
C THR A 553 -9.46 1.43 9.17
N LEU A 554 -9.22 2.75 9.33
CA LEU A 554 -10.23 3.68 9.83
C LEU A 554 -11.48 3.69 8.95
N HIS A 555 -11.29 3.65 7.62
CA HIS A 555 -12.40 3.58 6.68
C HIS A 555 -13.21 2.28 6.81
N GLN A 556 -12.53 1.14 6.94
CA GLN A 556 -13.19 -0.16 7.18
C GLN A 556 -13.98 -0.17 8.50
N LEU A 557 -13.40 0.37 9.59
CA LEU A 557 -14.08 0.52 10.87
C LEU A 557 -15.29 1.44 10.75
N ARG A 558 -15.16 2.61 10.09
CA ARG A 558 -16.28 3.51 9.81
C ARG A 558 -17.42 2.80 9.08
N GLY A 559 -17.10 1.97 8.10
CA GLY A 559 -18.07 1.19 7.34
C GLY A 559 -18.82 0.10 8.13
N ARG A 560 -18.49 -0.12 9.42
CA ARG A 560 -19.23 -1.04 10.30
C ARG A 560 -20.54 -0.45 10.82
N VAL A 561 -20.71 0.85 10.74
CA VAL A 561 -21.98 1.55 11.00
C VAL A 561 -22.57 2.06 9.68
N GLY A 562 -23.78 2.64 9.71
CA GLY A 562 -24.45 3.14 8.51
C GLY A 562 -25.01 2.03 7.61
N ARG A 563 -25.48 0.92 8.21
CA ARG A 563 -26.05 -0.22 7.48
C ARG A 563 -27.58 -0.24 7.46
N SER A 564 -28.20 0.81 7.95
CA SER A 564 -29.63 1.05 7.94
C SER A 564 -29.94 2.47 7.46
N ASN A 565 -31.22 2.84 7.39
CA ASN A 565 -31.67 4.18 7.05
C ASN A 565 -31.45 5.21 8.17
N LEU A 566 -30.89 4.78 9.32
CA LEU A 566 -30.58 5.65 10.44
C LEU A 566 -29.35 6.52 10.16
N GLN A 567 -29.35 7.75 10.68
CA GLN A 567 -28.16 8.57 10.62
C GLN A 567 -27.06 7.94 11.49
N SER A 568 -25.87 7.80 10.95
CA SER A 568 -24.74 7.20 11.68
C SER A 568 -23.57 8.17 11.82
N TYR A 569 -22.78 7.96 12.86
CA TYR A 569 -21.70 8.82 13.28
C TYR A 569 -20.40 8.06 13.49
N CYS A 570 -19.27 8.68 13.15
CA CYS A 570 -17.94 8.16 13.43
C CYS A 570 -17.10 9.24 14.13
N TYR A 571 -16.68 8.97 15.37
CA TYR A 571 -15.82 9.87 16.13
C TYR A 571 -14.40 9.32 16.19
N LEU A 572 -13.45 10.10 15.69
CA LEU A 572 -12.02 9.79 15.72
C LEU A 572 -11.37 10.57 16.85
N VAL A 573 -11.09 9.90 17.97
CA VAL A 573 -10.49 10.54 19.16
C VAL A 573 -8.97 10.46 19.05
N THR A 574 -8.30 11.62 19.17
CA THR A 574 -6.84 11.74 19.02
C THR A 574 -6.22 12.66 20.06
N ASN A 575 -4.94 12.40 20.39
CA ASN A 575 -4.10 13.27 21.23
C ASN A 575 -3.18 14.19 20.42
N THR A 576 -3.07 13.95 19.11
CA THR A 576 -2.16 14.69 18.23
C THR A 576 -2.83 15.90 17.64
N LYS A 577 -2.31 17.11 17.91
CA LYS A 577 -2.80 18.37 17.32
C LYS A 577 -2.46 18.42 15.82
N ASN A 578 -3.37 18.97 15.01
CA ASN A 578 -3.22 19.20 13.56
C ASN A 578 -2.82 17.95 12.77
N ASN A 579 -3.49 16.83 13.00
CA ASN A 579 -3.28 15.62 12.22
C ASN A 579 -4.00 15.72 10.86
N GLU A 580 -3.28 16.22 9.84
CA GLU A 580 -3.81 16.36 8.46
C GLU A 580 -4.31 15.02 7.90
N ARG A 581 -3.74 13.90 8.36
CA ARG A 581 -4.15 12.56 7.95
C ARG A 581 -5.58 12.24 8.39
N LEU A 582 -5.97 12.56 9.62
CA LEU A 582 -7.33 12.31 10.11
C LEU A 582 -8.37 13.24 9.47
N LYS A 583 -7.97 14.43 9.01
CA LYS A 583 -8.88 15.35 8.29
C LYS A 583 -9.40 14.72 7.00
N VAL A 584 -8.60 13.92 6.30
CA VAL A 584 -9.06 13.19 5.10
C VAL A 584 -10.31 12.35 5.38
N MET A 585 -10.44 11.81 6.60
CA MET A 585 -11.60 11.02 7.01
C MET A 585 -12.84 11.87 7.26
N GLU A 586 -12.69 13.17 7.65
CA GLU A 586 -13.80 14.11 7.78
C GLU A 586 -14.27 14.65 6.42
N GLU A 587 -13.31 14.88 5.50
CA GLU A 587 -13.54 15.51 4.21
C GLU A 587 -14.15 14.56 3.17
N SER A 588 -13.95 13.26 3.32
CA SER A 588 -14.39 12.28 2.32
C SER A 588 -14.97 11.01 2.91
N SER A 589 -16.05 10.54 2.27
CA SER A 589 -16.63 9.22 2.48
C SER A 589 -16.23 8.21 1.39
N ASP A 590 -15.49 8.65 0.36
CA ASP A 590 -15.03 7.79 -0.73
C ASP A 590 -13.82 6.95 -0.28
N GLY A 591 -14.01 5.63 -0.22
CA GLY A 591 -12.98 4.68 0.18
C GLY A 591 -11.79 4.63 -0.78
N PHE A 592 -12.00 4.85 -2.09
CA PHE A 592 -10.92 4.88 -3.08
C PHE A 592 -10.02 6.11 -2.89
N TYR A 593 -10.63 7.28 -2.67
CA TYR A 593 -9.91 8.51 -2.36
C TYR A 593 -9.11 8.39 -1.05
N ILE A 594 -9.75 7.87 0.02
CA ILE A 594 -9.09 7.66 1.32
C ILE A 594 -7.91 6.72 1.20
N SER A 595 -8.08 5.63 0.45
CA SER A 595 -6.99 4.68 0.20
C SER A 595 -5.85 5.31 -0.61
N GLU A 596 -6.16 6.12 -1.62
CA GLU A 596 -5.14 6.85 -2.37
C GLU A 596 -4.33 7.79 -1.47
N MET A 597 -5.01 8.49 -0.53
CA MET A 597 -4.35 9.34 0.45
C MET A 597 -3.50 8.54 1.45
N ASP A 598 -3.98 7.39 1.92
CA ASP A 598 -3.21 6.48 2.79
C ASP A 598 -1.91 6.03 2.10
N PHE A 599 -2.00 5.69 0.82
CA PHE A 599 -0.86 5.31 0.00
C PHE A 599 0.14 6.44 -0.19
N LYS A 600 -0.33 7.66 -0.50
CA LYS A 600 0.54 8.83 -0.67
C LYS A 600 1.33 9.16 0.61
N GLN A 601 0.76 8.89 1.78
CA GLN A 601 1.35 9.24 3.08
C GLN A 601 2.29 8.17 3.67
N ARG A 602 2.07 6.87 3.42
CA ARG A 602 2.86 5.78 4.01
C ARG A 602 4.25 5.58 3.42
N GLY A 603 4.50 6.04 2.20
CA GLY A 603 5.75 5.73 1.48
C GLY A 603 5.84 4.25 1.02
N GLN A 604 6.89 3.92 0.24
CA GLN A 604 7.01 2.59 -0.39
C GLN A 604 7.37 1.44 0.56
N GLY A 605 8.01 1.73 1.70
CA GLY A 605 8.63 0.70 2.54
C GLY A 605 7.66 -0.20 3.32
N ASP A 606 6.47 0.32 3.66
CA ASP A 606 5.52 -0.40 4.55
C ASP A 606 4.42 -1.18 3.81
N LEU A 607 4.29 -0.99 2.49
CA LEU A 607 3.16 -1.51 1.71
C LEU A 607 3.43 -2.85 1.02
N PHE A 608 4.64 -3.02 0.59
CA PHE A 608 5.11 -4.32 0.21
C PHE A 608 5.53 -5.01 1.51
N GLY A 609 4.63 -5.79 2.08
CA GLY A 609 5.05 -6.85 2.99
C GLY A 609 6.04 -7.69 2.21
N ILE A 610 7.28 -7.23 2.19
CA ILE A 610 8.47 -7.68 1.41
C ILE A 610 8.73 -9.20 1.53
N LYS A 611 7.94 -9.89 2.33
CA LYS A 611 8.02 -11.35 2.53
C LYS A 611 7.09 -12.19 1.63
N GLN A 612 6.23 -11.58 0.80
CA GLN A 612 5.25 -12.34 -0.02
C GLN A 612 5.52 -12.36 -1.53
N SER A 613 6.36 -11.47 -2.04
CA SER A 613 6.84 -11.54 -3.44
C SER A 613 8.30 -11.11 -3.44
N GLY A 614 9.20 -12.05 -3.71
CA GLY A 614 10.64 -11.88 -3.63
C GLY A 614 11.17 -10.51 -4.04
N ASP A 615 12.11 -9.98 -3.25
CA ASP A 615 12.96 -8.79 -3.41
C ASP A 615 12.65 -7.84 -4.60
N MET A 616 11.54 -7.10 -4.55
CA MET A 616 11.27 -6.04 -5.52
C MET A 616 11.34 -4.66 -4.87
N SER A 617 12.54 -4.21 -4.52
CA SER A 617 12.78 -2.81 -4.18
C SER A 617 13.20 -2.06 -5.46
N PHE A 618 12.42 -1.03 -5.86
CA PHE A 618 12.83 -0.15 -6.96
C PHE A 618 14.04 0.67 -6.56
N LYS A 619 15.00 0.78 -7.48
CA LYS A 619 16.24 1.56 -7.27
C LYS A 619 16.02 3.06 -7.45
N ILE A 620 15.11 3.47 -8.36
CA ILE A 620 14.88 4.87 -8.72
C ILE A 620 13.40 5.20 -8.90
N ALA A 621 12.59 4.28 -9.38
CA ALA A 621 11.17 4.49 -9.63
C ALA A 621 10.38 4.59 -8.31
N ASN A 622 9.31 5.38 -8.35
CA ASN A 622 8.35 5.49 -7.26
C ASN A 622 6.94 5.37 -7.83
N LEU A 623 6.23 4.31 -7.50
CA LEU A 623 4.91 4.00 -8.07
C LEU A 623 3.89 5.14 -7.91
N ASN A 624 3.99 5.93 -6.83
CA ASN A 624 3.10 7.07 -6.59
C ASN A 624 3.44 8.27 -7.50
N ARG A 625 4.73 8.65 -7.46
CA ARG A 625 5.20 9.81 -8.20
C ARG A 625 5.20 9.56 -9.71
N ASP A 626 5.58 8.34 -10.11
CA ASP A 626 5.86 7.97 -11.49
C ASP A 626 4.68 7.19 -12.13
N TYR A 627 3.45 7.40 -11.61
CA TYR A 627 2.23 6.70 -12.03
C TYR A 627 1.96 6.74 -13.53
N ASN A 628 2.09 7.92 -14.16
CA ASN A 628 1.85 8.07 -15.58
C ASN A 628 2.84 7.24 -16.41
N ILE A 629 4.10 7.15 -15.94
CA ILE A 629 5.12 6.32 -16.57
C ILE A 629 4.77 4.84 -16.41
N LEU A 630 4.31 4.43 -15.23
CA LEU A 630 3.87 3.05 -14.97
C LEU A 630 2.73 2.62 -15.91
N MET A 631 1.72 3.47 -16.08
CA MET A 631 0.61 3.17 -16.98
C MET A 631 1.05 3.08 -18.44
N GLN A 632 1.99 3.93 -18.85
CA GLN A 632 2.55 3.89 -20.20
C GLN A 632 3.40 2.63 -20.41
N THR A 633 4.25 2.28 -19.44
CA THR A 633 5.07 1.05 -19.51
C THR A 633 4.22 -0.21 -19.50
N ASN A 634 3.07 -0.22 -18.80
CA ASN A 634 2.13 -1.34 -18.85
C ASN A 634 1.57 -1.55 -20.26
N LYS A 635 1.17 -0.46 -20.94
CA LYS A 635 0.69 -0.52 -22.31
C LYS A 635 1.78 -1.01 -23.27
N ASP A 636 2.95 -0.37 -23.22
CA ASP A 636 4.05 -0.66 -24.12
C ASP A 636 4.62 -2.09 -23.90
N SER A 637 4.66 -2.59 -22.65
CA SER A 637 5.10 -3.95 -22.35
C SER A 637 4.10 -5.01 -22.82
N ASN A 638 2.80 -4.71 -22.76
CA ASN A 638 1.77 -5.57 -23.33
C ASN A 638 1.86 -5.65 -24.86
N GLU A 639 2.06 -4.51 -25.54
CA GLU A 639 2.26 -4.45 -26.99
C GLU A 639 3.53 -5.24 -27.38
N PHE A 640 4.62 -5.07 -26.64
CA PHE A 640 5.87 -5.79 -26.86
C PHE A 640 5.73 -7.30 -26.66
N LEU A 641 4.98 -7.73 -25.63
CA LEU A 641 4.71 -9.13 -25.36
C LEU A 641 3.85 -9.76 -26.48
N THR A 642 2.80 -9.05 -26.90
CA THR A 642 1.86 -9.52 -27.94
C THR A 642 2.54 -9.67 -29.30
N SER A 643 3.49 -8.81 -29.63
CA SER A 643 4.27 -8.89 -30.87
C SER A 643 5.23 -10.08 -30.92
N ASN A 644 5.46 -10.80 -29.81
CA ASN A 644 6.45 -11.85 -29.64
C ASN A 644 7.92 -11.45 -29.88
N ASN A 645 8.23 -10.18 -30.10
CA ASN A 645 9.60 -9.70 -30.36
C ASN A 645 10.56 -9.96 -29.20
N TYR A 646 10.02 -10.16 -27.98
CA TYR A 646 10.83 -10.50 -26.80
C TYR A 646 11.56 -11.85 -26.93
N LYS A 647 11.05 -12.77 -27.76
CA LYS A 647 11.65 -14.11 -27.99
C LYS A 647 12.96 -14.05 -28.76
N GLU A 648 13.13 -13.01 -29.57
CA GLU A 648 14.34 -12.78 -30.37
C GLU A 648 15.41 -12.00 -29.59
N ASN A 649 15.08 -11.49 -28.42
CA ASN A 649 15.97 -10.70 -27.58
C ASN A 649 16.46 -11.52 -26.38
N GLU A 650 17.79 -11.77 -26.33
CA GLU A 650 18.42 -12.59 -25.29
C GLU A 650 18.19 -12.05 -23.86
N LEU A 651 18.13 -10.73 -23.68
CA LEU A 651 17.88 -10.10 -22.38
C LEU A 651 16.50 -10.51 -21.82
N TYR A 652 15.48 -10.53 -22.68
CA TYR A 652 14.12 -10.89 -22.28
C TYR A 652 13.93 -12.40 -22.13
N THR A 653 14.59 -13.20 -22.95
CA THR A 653 14.56 -14.65 -22.80
C THR A 653 15.22 -15.08 -21.47
N ASN A 654 16.22 -14.37 -21.00
CA ASN A 654 16.81 -14.60 -19.68
C ASN A 654 15.85 -14.20 -18.55
N ILE A 655 15.16 -13.04 -18.66
CA ILE A 655 14.12 -12.65 -17.69
C ILE A 655 13.02 -13.72 -17.60
N VAL A 656 12.60 -14.27 -18.74
CA VAL A 656 11.58 -15.32 -18.79
C VAL A 656 12.06 -16.61 -18.13
N LYS A 657 13.31 -17.01 -18.35
CA LYS A 657 13.92 -18.17 -17.67
C LYS A 657 14.01 -17.98 -16.16
N ASP A 658 14.39 -16.77 -15.72
CA ASP A 658 14.45 -16.45 -14.28
C ASP A 658 13.07 -16.53 -13.62
N ILE A 659 12.02 -16.10 -14.31
CA ILE A 659 10.63 -16.24 -13.82
C ILE A 659 10.26 -17.72 -13.71
N ALA A 660 10.56 -18.54 -14.72
CA ALA A 660 10.24 -19.96 -14.71
C ALA A 660 11.01 -20.78 -13.65
N ASN A 661 12.16 -20.28 -13.17
CA ASN A 661 12.94 -20.93 -12.10
C ASN A 661 12.47 -20.52 -10.69
N LEU A 662 11.58 -19.55 -10.56
CA LEU A 662 11.00 -19.09 -9.29
C LEU A 662 9.68 -19.81 -8.91
N ASP A 663 9.07 -20.52 -9.86
CA ASP A 663 7.91 -21.41 -9.68
C ASP A 663 8.37 -22.86 -9.39
#